data_b8c9c698e344278ed538b3274ea98f40
#
_entry.id   b8c9c698e344278ed538b3274ea98f40
#
_cell.length_a   1.000
_cell.length_b   1.000
_cell.length_c   1.000
_cell.angle_alpha   90.00
_cell.angle_beta   90.00
_cell.angle_gamma   90.00
#
_symmetry.space_group_name_H-M   'P 1'
#
loop_
_entity.id
_entity.type
_entity.pdbx_description
1 polymer ?
#
loop_
_entity_poly.entity_id
_entity_poly.type
_entity_poly.pdbx_seq_one_letter_code
_entity_poly.pdbx_strand_id
1 'polypeptide(L)'
;MTREDEKINIWGARVHNLKNIDVEIPRNALTVITGLSGSGKSSLAFDTIFAEGQRRYIETFSAYARNFLGNLERPDVDKITGLSPVISIEQKTTNKNPRSTVGTTTEIYDYLRLLYARAGTAYSYLSGEKMIKYTEEKVIEMILNDYADKRIYILSPLVRQRKGHYRELFESMRRKGYLYMRVDGEITEIVRGMKVDRYKNHNIEVVIDKLQVRGKDDERLKKTVQIAMRQGDGVIMIMDKETGEIRNFSKRLMDPVSGISYGEPAPNIFSFNSPEGACQRCKGLGYVNEIDLSKVIPNDKLSIHDGAIVPLGKYKNQMIFWQIDAILHKYDLTLKTPFKDIPQDVVDEILYGSLENIKISKDLVHTSNDYFVTFEGIIKYLRTVMENDDSTAGQKWADQFLATTTCPECNGMRLKRESLSYKIWDHNISEIANLDITEQKDWLDHVEEHLDKQQRTIATEIVKELRARVSFLLEVGLDYLSLNRASASLSGGESQRIRLATQIGSQLVNVLYILDEPSIGLHQRDNERLIHSLKELRDMGNSVIVVEHDKDMMLAADYIIDIGPKAGRKGGEVVFQGTPQQMLQQHTITADYLNGKRAIEIPAKRREGNGKSIWIRGAKGNNLKDIDVEFPLGKLIVVTGVSGSGKSTLINETLQPILSKHFYRSLKKPMAYDSIEGIDYIDKVVDVDQSPLGRTPRSNPATYTGVFSDIRSLFVNLPEAKIRGYKPGRFSFNVKGGRCEACGGNGYKTIEMNFLPDVMVPCEVCHGKRYNRETLEVRYKGKSIADVLDMTINQAVEFFEAVPNILHKIKTIQDVGLGYIKLGQPSTTLSGGESQRVKLATELSKRDTGKTLYILDEPTTGLHFEDIRILMDVLQQLVDRGNTVIIIEHNLDVIKLADYIIDMGPEGGRGGGMVLTTGTPEEVAKSSKGHTPKFLKQELKG
;
A
#
# COMPACT_ATOMS: atom_id res chain seq x y z
N MET A 1 -36.99 6.19 28.78
CA MET A 1 -36.32 5.10 28.05
C MET A 1 -36.77 3.78 28.66
N THR A 2 -37.37 2.92 27.86
CA THR A 2 -37.74 1.58 28.30
C THR A 2 -36.50 0.70 28.41
N ARG A 3 -36.48 -0.33 29.25
CA ARG A 3 -35.35 -1.30 29.38
C ARG A 3 -34.90 -1.90 28.02
N GLU A 4 -35.75 -1.87 26.99
CA GLU A 4 -35.43 -2.32 25.64
C GLU A 4 -34.48 -1.37 24.87
N ASP A 5 -34.44 -0.07 25.25
CA ASP A 5 -33.60 0.95 24.58
C ASP A 5 -32.14 0.89 25.04
N GLU A 6 -31.81 0.11 26.07
CA GLU A 6 -30.45 -0.03 26.60
C GLU A 6 -29.64 -1.17 25.95
N LYS A 7 -30.25 -1.98 25.10
CA LYS A 7 -29.63 -3.14 24.45
C LYS A 7 -29.92 -3.21 22.95
N ILE A 8 -29.01 -3.81 22.22
CA ILE A 8 -29.23 -4.30 20.86
C ILE A 8 -29.71 -5.74 21.02
N ASN A 9 -30.92 -6.04 20.56
CA ASN A 9 -31.49 -7.38 20.63
C ASN A 9 -31.62 -7.97 19.24
N ILE A 10 -31.13 -9.19 19.08
CA ILE A 10 -31.11 -9.96 17.83
C ILE A 10 -31.86 -11.25 18.10
N TRP A 11 -32.88 -11.56 17.30
CA TRP A 11 -33.66 -12.77 17.39
C TRP A 11 -33.58 -13.59 16.12
N GLY A 12 -33.30 -14.87 16.26
CA GLY A 12 -33.35 -15.83 15.18
C GLY A 12 -32.31 -15.62 14.08
N ALA A 13 -31.07 -15.30 14.41
CA ALA A 13 -30.02 -15.17 13.41
C ALA A 13 -29.59 -16.52 12.83
N ARG A 14 -29.66 -16.66 11.48
CA ARG A 14 -29.41 -17.91 10.73
C ARG A 14 -28.40 -17.73 9.58
N VAL A 15 -27.71 -16.62 9.53
CA VAL A 15 -26.75 -16.35 8.46
C VAL A 15 -25.59 -17.35 8.50
N HIS A 16 -25.25 -17.95 7.35
CA HIS A 16 -24.19 -18.93 7.15
C HIS A 16 -24.33 -20.17 8.07
N ASN A 17 -23.51 -20.25 9.12
CA ASN A 17 -23.49 -21.38 10.06
C ASN A 17 -24.20 -21.09 11.39
N LEU A 18 -24.76 -19.90 11.56
CA LEU A 18 -25.52 -19.54 12.76
C LEU A 18 -26.80 -20.39 12.88
N LYS A 19 -27.08 -20.92 14.09
CA LYS A 19 -28.12 -21.87 14.35
C LYS A 19 -29.33 -21.25 15.04
N ASN A 20 -29.97 -20.29 14.39
CA ASN A 20 -31.16 -19.59 14.91
C ASN A 20 -30.92 -19.04 16.32
N ILE A 21 -29.84 -18.22 16.44
CA ILE A 21 -29.40 -17.74 17.74
C ILE A 21 -30.06 -16.40 18.12
N ASP A 22 -30.29 -16.25 19.42
CA ASP A 22 -30.72 -15.02 20.05
C ASP A 22 -29.58 -14.41 20.82
N VAL A 23 -29.35 -13.09 20.64
CA VAL A 23 -28.21 -12.38 21.23
C VAL A 23 -28.66 -11.03 21.77
N GLU A 24 -28.22 -10.72 22.98
CA GLU A 24 -28.39 -9.39 23.61
C GLU A 24 -27.02 -8.71 23.77
N ILE A 25 -26.87 -7.49 23.26
CA ILE A 25 -25.64 -6.69 23.32
C ILE A 25 -25.93 -5.39 24.05
N PRO A 26 -25.23 -5.07 25.15
CA PRO A 26 -25.41 -3.79 25.85
C PRO A 26 -24.95 -2.64 24.96
N ARG A 27 -25.72 -1.53 24.97
CA ARG A 27 -25.31 -0.29 24.30
C ARG A 27 -24.31 0.48 25.18
N ASN A 28 -23.54 1.37 24.55
CA ASN A 28 -22.52 2.19 25.22
C ASN A 28 -21.51 1.31 26.01
N ALA A 29 -21.17 0.16 25.44
CA ALA A 29 -20.29 -0.83 26.04
C ALA A 29 -19.27 -1.33 24.99
N LEU A 30 -18.13 -1.79 25.47
CA LEU A 30 -17.15 -2.52 24.69
C LEU A 30 -17.50 -4.01 24.77
N THR A 31 -18.04 -4.55 23.67
CA THR A 31 -18.43 -5.96 23.56
C THR A 31 -17.44 -6.73 22.70
N VAL A 32 -16.89 -7.81 23.20
CA VAL A 32 -16.02 -8.71 22.44
C VAL A 32 -16.80 -9.94 21.99
N ILE A 33 -16.79 -10.23 20.68
CA ILE A 33 -17.30 -11.47 20.10
C ILE A 33 -16.10 -12.39 19.85
N THR A 34 -16.05 -13.54 20.55
CA THR A 34 -14.96 -14.50 20.48
C THR A 34 -15.44 -15.91 20.15
N GLY A 35 -14.52 -16.88 20.07
CA GLY A 35 -14.76 -18.27 19.76
C GLY A 35 -13.80 -18.84 18.71
N LEU A 36 -13.83 -20.12 18.43
CA LEU A 36 -12.95 -20.79 17.47
C LEU A 36 -13.01 -20.19 16.06
N SER A 37 -11.94 -20.31 15.28
CA SER A 37 -11.95 -19.92 13.86
C SER A 37 -13.04 -20.68 13.11
N GLY A 38 -13.86 -19.95 12.32
CA GLY A 38 -15.03 -20.54 11.63
C GLY A 38 -16.21 -20.90 12.52
N SER A 39 -16.29 -20.42 13.76
CA SER A 39 -17.45 -20.65 14.65
C SER A 39 -18.69 -19.83 14.29
N GLY A 40 -18.56 -18.74 13.53
CA GLY A 40 -19.66 -17.84 13.14
C GLY A 40 -19.59 -16.42 13.66
N LYS A 41 -18.45 -16.01 14.26
CA LYS A 41 -18.23 -14.65 14.79
C LYS A 41 -18.48 -13.55 13.76
N SER A 42 -17.80 -13.65 12.61
CA SER A 42 -17.93 -12.67 11.52
C SER A 42 -19.32 -12.70 10.91
N SER A 43 -19.98 -13.89 10.87
CA SER A 43 -21.36 -14.03 10.42
C SER A 43 -22.34 -13.27 11.31
N LEU A 44 -22.10 -13.24 12.64
CA LEU A 44 -22.92 -12.44 13.55
C LEU A 44 -22.57 -10.93 13.42
N ALA A 45 -21.29 -10.57 13.51
CA ALA A 45 -20.86 -9.17 13.57
C ALA A 45 -21.08 -8.43 12.24
N PHE A 46 -20.60 -9.00 11.12
CA PHE A 46 -20.58 -8.34 9.83
C PHE A 46 -21.77 -8.73 8.95
N ASP A 47 -22.01 -10.04 8.76
CA ASP A 47 -23.05 -10.49 7.82
C ASP A 47 -24.48 -10.39 8.42
N THR A 48 -24.61 -10.15 9.73
CA THR A 48 -25.91 -9.95 10.39
C THR A 48 -26.07 -8.51 10.90
N ILE A 49 -25.26 -8.06 11.88
CA ILE A 49 -25.45 -6.77 12.57
C ILE A 49 -25.11 -5.62 11.63
N PHE A 50 -23.90 -5.63 11.04
CA PHE A 50 -23.47 -4.57 10.13
C PHE A 50 -24.33 -4.54 8.88
N ALA A 51 -24.61 -5.67 8.25
CA ALA A 51 -25.41 -5.76 7.04
C ALA A 51 -26.82 -5.16 7.25
N GLU A 52 -27.49 -5.48 8.37
CA GLU A 52 -28.81 -4.91 8.68
C GLU A 52 -28.73 -3.43 8.99
N GLY A 53 -27.70 -2.97 9.73
CA GLY A 53 -27.51 -1.56 10.03
C GLY A 53 -27.26 -0.73 8.76
N GLN A 54 -26.42 -1.25 7.84
CA GLN A 54 -26.16 -0.62 6.54
C GLN A 54 -27.41 -0.60 5.66
N ARG A 55 -28.19 -1.70 5.63
CA ARG A 55 -29.45 -1.78 4.89
C ARG A 55 -30.45 -0.71 5.37
N ARG A 56 -30.64 -0.57 6.68
CA ARG A 56 -31.53 0.47 7.27
C ARG A 56 -31.05 1.88 6.94
N TYR A 57 -29.74 2.12 6.95
CA TYR A 57 -29.19 3.41 6.59
C TYR A 57 -29.48 3.78 5.13
N ILE A 58 -29.27 2.82 4.20
CA ILE A 58 -29.57 3.01 2.78
C ILE A 58 -31.07 3.20 2.52
N GLU A 59 -31.96 2.58 3.31
CA GLU A 59 -33.41 2.79 3.22
C GLU A 59 -33.83 4.25 3.51
N THR A 60 -33.03 5.00 4.25
CA THR A 60 -33.30 6.42 4.50
C THR A 60 -33.04 7.32 3.28
N PHE A 61 -32.34 6.82 2.27
CA PHE A 61 -32.02 7.58 1.06
C PHE A 61 -33.23 7.70 0.11
N SER A 62 -33.17 8.71 -0.79
CA SER A 62 -34.14 8.85 -1.84
C SER A 62 -34.26 7.63 -2.75
N ALA A 63 -35.40 7.39 -3.39
CA ALA A 63 -35.61 6.28 -4.31
C ALA A 63 -34.59 6.28 -5.45
N TYR A 64 -34.16 7.46 -5.92
CA TYR A 64 -33.12 7.59 -6.94
C TYR A 64 -31.76 7.09 -6.42
N ALA A 65 -31.34 7.50 -5.23
CA ALA A 65 -30.08 7.06 -4.64
C ALA A 65 -30.10 5.55 -4.33
N ARG A 66 -31.22 5.02 -3.86
CA ARG A 66 -31.37 3.55 -3.62
C ARG A 66 -31.24 2.73 -4.90
N ASN A 67 -31.84 3.17 -6.00
CA ASN A 67 -31.71 2.49 -7.30
C ASN A 67 -30.26 2.49 -7.81
N PHE A 68 -29.50 3.53 -7.48
CA PHE A 68 -28.09 3.66 -7.87
C PHE A 68 -27.16 2.83 -6.99
N LEU A 69 -27.43 2.73 -5.69
CA LEU A 69 -26.65 1.96 -4.72
C LEU A 69 -26.99 0.46 -4.71
N GLY A 70 -28.09 0.05 -5.35
CA GLY A 70 -28.59 -1.32 -5.34
C GLY A 70 -29.41 -1.65 -4.08
N ASN A 71 -30.26 -2.69 -4.19
CA ASN A 71 -31.01 -3.21 -3.05
C ASN A 71 -30.11 -4.19 -2.30
N LEU A 72 -29.78 -3.87 -1.03
CA LEU A 72 -29.14 -4.81 -0.14
C LEU A 72 -30.16 -5.87 0.33
N GLU A 73 -29.77 -7.14 0.21
CA GLU A 73 -30.59 -8.23 0.74
C GLU A 73 -30.64 -8.15 2.27
N ARG A 74 -31.82 -8.41 2.83
CA ARG A 74 -31.97 -8.51 4.28
C ARG A 74 -31.23 -9.77 4.77
N PRO A 75 -30.38 -9.66 5.82
CA PRO A 75 -29.81 -10.84 6.43
C PRO A 75 -30.90 -11.80 6.96
N ASP A 76 -30.62 -13.10 6.99
CA ASP A 76 -31.54 -14.12 7.51
C ASP A 76 -31.61 -14.03 9.03
N VAL A 77 -32.49 -13.16 9.51
CA VAL A 77 -32.74 -12.86 10.93
C VAL A 77 -34.21 -12.49 11.12
N ASP A 78 -34.81 -12.94 12.21
CA ASP A 78 -36.22 -12.64 12.48
C ASP A 78 -36.40 -11.15 12.79
N LYS A 79 -35.67 -10.62 13.76
CA LYS A 79 -35.77 -9.21 14.18
C LYS A 79 -34.47 -8.71 14.79
N ILE A 80 -34.13 -7.44 14.54
CA ILE A 80 -33.06 -6.73 15.26
C ILE A 80 -33.64 -5.38 15.74
N THR A 81 -33.45 -5.05 17.02
CA THR A 81 -33.85 -3.75 17.60
C THR A 81 -32.66 -3.10 18.29
N GLY A 82 -32.77 -1.77 18.56
CA GLY A 82 -31.74 -1.02 19.28
C GLY A 82 -30.50 -0.66 18.46
N LEU A 83 -30.47 -0.89 17.13
CA LEU A 83 -29.35 -0.51 16.28
C LEU A 83 -29.22 1.02 16.16
N SER A 84 -28.03 1.53 16.47
CA SER A 84 -27.56 2.86 16.07
C SER A 84 -27.01 2.83 14.64
N PRO A 85 -26.68 3.98 14.00
CA PRO A 85 -25.89 3.99 12.78
C PRO A 85 -24.62 3.17 12.93
N VAL A 86 -24.29 2.31 11.95
CA VAL A 86 -23.21 1.34 12.08
C VAL A 86 -22.03 1.72 11.19
N ILE A 87 -20.83 1.68 11.75
CA ILE A 87 -19.56 1.86 11.04
C ILE A 87 -18.69 0.60 11.20
N SER A 88 -18.28 0.02 10.09
CA SER A 88 -17.38 -1.14 10.06
C SER A 88 -15.95 -0.71 9.80
N ILE A 89 -15.01 -1.26 10.56
CA ILE A 89 -13.57 -1.06 10.41
C ILE A 89 -12.92 -2.42 10.17
N GLU A 90 -12.89 -2.84 8.90
CA GLU A 90 -12.32 -4.10 8.45
C GLU A 90 -10.85 -3.97 8.08
N GLN A 91 -10.12 -5.09 8.07
CA GLN A 91 -8.71 -5.18 7.68
C GLN A 91 -8.45 -5.04 6.18
N LYS A 92 -9.45 -5.28 5.34
CA LYS A 92 -9.26 -5.27 3.89
C LYS A 92 -8.83 -3.89 3.40
N THR A 93 -7.60 -3.79 2.91
CA THR A 93 -7.10 -2.60 2.22
C THR A 93 -7.77 -2.50 0.86
N THR A 94 -8.83 -1.71 0.77
CA THR A 94 -9.55 -1.49 -0.50
C THR A 94 -8.90 -0.43 -1.37
N ASN A 95 -8.05 0.42 -0.79
CA ASN A 95 -7.49 1.57 -1.50
C ASN A 95 -6.16 1.25 -2.18
N LYS A 96 -6.24 0.88 -3.48
CA LYS A 96 -5.07 0.68 -4.36
C LYS A 96 -4.64 1.96 -5.07
N ASN A 97 -5.24 3.10 -4.77
CA ASN A 97 -4.89 4.36 -5.42
C ASN A 97 -3.47 4.79 -5.00
N PRO A 98 -2.52 4.91 -5.94
CA PRO A 98 -1.14 5.26 -5.62
C PRO A 98 -0.98 6.70 -5.08
N ARG A 99 -2.01 7.52 -5.21
CA ARG A 99 -2.05 8.89 -4.70
C ARG A 99 -2.63 9.02 -3.29
N SER A 100 -3.20 7.94 -2.74
CA SER A 100 -3.67 7.93 -1.35
C SER A 100 -2.49 7.73 -0.40
N THR A 101 -2.42 8.59 0.61
CA THR A 101 -1.38 8.55 1.66
C THR A 101 -2.03 8.55 3.05
N VAL A 102 -1.24 8.25 4.08
CA VAL A 102 -1.69 8.37 5.47
C VAL A 102 -2.29 9.77 5.71
N GLY A 103 -1.58 10.83 5.31
CA GLY A 103 -2.02 12.21 5.49
C GLY A 103 -3.33 12.55 4.79
N THR A 104 -3.59 12.00 3.59
CA THR A 104 -4.86 12.23 2.88
C THR A 104 -6.00 11.39 3.45
N THR A 105 -5.72 10.20 3.96
CA THR A 105 -6.74 9.33 4.56
C THR A 105 -7.21 9.85 5.93
N THR A 106 -6.31 10.48 6.68
CA THR A 106 -6.58 11.08 8.00
C THR A 106 -7.03 12.53 7.94
N GLU A 107 -7.09 13.12 6.74
CA GLU A 107 -7.36 14.54 6.48
C GLU A 107 -6.30 15.51 7.08
N ILE A 108 -5.27 15.01 7.76
CA ILE A 108 -4.20 15.83 8.34
C ILE A 108 -3.50 16.67 7.26
N TYR A 109 -3.29 16.09 6.08
CA TYR A 109 -2.66 16.80 4.95
C TYR A 109 -3.51 17.97 4.45
N ASP A 110 -4.83 17.91 4.56
CA ASP A 110 -5.74 18.98 4.18
C ASP A 110 -5.62 20.19 5.13
N TYR A 111 -5.49 19.93 6.42
CA TYR A 111 -5.19 20.99 7.41
C TYR A 111 -3.77 21.55 7.22
N LEU A 112 -2.78 20.73 6.91
CA LEU A 112 -1.42 21.23 6.58
C LEU A 112 -1.42 22.14 5.36
N ARG A 113 -2.14 21.77 4.28
CA ARG A 113 -2.30 22.63 3.10
C ARG A 113 -2.93 23.98 3.45
N LEU A 114 -3.93 23.97 4.31
CA LEU A 114 -4.57 25.19 4.79
C LEU A 114 -3.61 26.03 5.63
N LEU A 115 -2.86 25.40 6.51
CA LEU A 115 -1.86 26.07 7.35
C LEU A 115 -0.79 26.75 6.49
N TYR A 116 -0.20 26.05 5.51
CA TYR A 116 0.81 26.61 4.62
C TYR A 116 0.26 27.69 3.70
N ALA A 117 -0.99 27.59 3.24
CA ALA A 117 -1.62 28.61 2.43
C ALA A 117 -1.90 29.91 3.21
N ARG A 118 -2.09 29.82 4.52
CA ARG A 118 -2.50 30.98 5.37
C ARG A 118 -1.36 31.56 6.18
N ALA A 119 -0.42 30.75 6.64
CA ALA A 119 0.68 31.14 7.52
C ALA A 119 2.07 30.90 6.92
N GLY A 120 2.18 30.25 5.76
CA GLY A 120 3.47 29.97 5.12
C GLY A 120 4.17 31.21 4.58
N THR A 121 5.46 31.32 4.83
CA THR A 121 6.32 32.36 4.27
C THR A 121 6.94 31.86 2.96
N ALA A 122 6.76 32.63 1.88
CA ALA A 122 7.30 32.29 0.56
C ALA A 122 8.77 32.69 0.42
N TYR A 123 9.58 31.80 -0.14
CA TYR A 123 10.98 32.05 -0.53
C TYR A 123 11.16 31.79 -2.03
N SER A 124 12.15 32.43 -2.62
CA SER A 124 12.51 32.17 -4.01
C SER A 124 13.27 30.84 -4.14
N TYR A 125 12.85 29.97 -5.06
CA TYR A 125 13.60 28.74 -5.33
C TYR A 125 14.90 28.97 -6.13
N LEU A 126 15.12 30.21 -6.63
CA LEU A 126 16.37 30.58 -7.34
C LEU A 126 17.39 31.25 -6.42
N SER A 127 16.97 32.28 -5.67
CA SER A 127 17.88 33.08 -4.80
C SER A 127 17.87 32.58 -3.35
N GLY A 128 16.85 31.90 -2.90
CA GLY A 128 16.65 31.54 -1.49
C GLY A 128 16.11 32.67 -0.63
N GLU A 129 15.96 33.87 -1.18
CA GLU A 129 15.51 35.04 -0.46
C GLU A 129 14.01 35.05 -0.20
N LYS A 130 13.60 35.71 0.90
CA LYS A 130 12.18 35.87 1.24
C LYS A 130 11.48 36.73 0.20
N MET A 131 10.35 36.24 -0.29
CA MET A 131 9.53 36.96 -1.25
C MET A 131 8.76 38.10 -0.60
N ILE A 132 8.66 39.21 -1.29
CA ILE A 132 8.06 40.45 -0.80
C ILE A 132 6.84 40.79 -1.64
N LYS A 133 5.80 41.29 -0.99
CA LYS A 133 4.60 41.86 -1.61
C LYS A 133 4.55 43.35 -1.31
N TYR A 134 4.44 44.16 -2.34
CA TYR A 134 4.38 45.61 -2.19
C TYR A 134 2.98 46.16 -2.45
N THR A 135 2.54 47.13 -1.62
CA THR A 135 1.36 47.92 -1.96
C THR A 135 1.74 49.02 -2.97
N GLU A 136 0.76 49.57 -3.70
CA GLU A 136 1.05 50.67 -4.66
C GLU A 136 1.69 51.86 -3.96
N GLU A 137 1.18 52.22 -2.79
CA GLU A 137 1.69 53.34 -1.99
C GLU A 137 3.16 53.11 -1.60
N LYS A 138 3.50 51.89 -1.19
CA LYS A 138 4.87 51.52 -0.80
C LYS A 138 5.80 51.52 -1.99
N VAL A 139 5.35 51.07 -3.17
CA VAL A 139 6.13 51.16 -4.40
C VAL A 139 6.41 52.63 -4.77
N ILE A 140 5.40 53.50 -4.71
CA ILE A 140 5.56 54.95 -4.98
C ILE A 140 6.54 55.56 -3.98
N GLU A 141 6.40 55.28 -2.67
CA GLU A 141 7.31 55.75 -1.63
C GLU A 141 8.76 55.35 -1.90
N MET A 142 8.99 54.07 -2.28
CA MET A 142 10.33 53.56 -2.58
C MET A 142 10.91 54.23 -3.83
N ILE A 143 10.11 54.42 -4.89
CA ILE A 143 10.57 55.11 -6.10
C ILE A 143 10.96 56.55 -5.78
N LEU A 144 10.17 57.24 -4.98
CA LEU A 144 10.47 58.63 -4.57
C LEU A 144 11.74 58.75 -3.72
N ASN A 145 12.01 57.76 -2.88
CA ASN A 145 13.19 57.74 -2.01
C ASN A 145 14.46 57.30 -2.75
N ASP A 146 14.40 56.22 -3.53
CA ASP A 146 15.57 55.54 -4.11
C ASP A 146 15.99 56.16 -5.44
N TYR A 147 15.06 56.83 -6.15
CA TYR A 147 15.29 57.42 -7.47
C TYR A 147 15.06 58.94 -7.50
N ALA A 148 15.17 59.64 -6.35
CA ALA A 148 15.05 61.09 -6.29
C ALA A 148 15.97 61.74 -7.31
N ASP A 149 15.42 62.69 -8.10
CA ASP A 149 16.09 63.47 -9.18
C ASP A 149 16.66 62.65 -10.35
N LYS A 150 16.51 61.30 -10.32
CA LYS A 150 16.98 60.44 -11.42
C LYS A 150 15.94 60.33 -12.55
N ARG A 151 16.47 60.03 -13.74
CA ARG A 151 15.64 59.68 -14.91
C ARG A 151 15.41 58.19 -14.96
N ILE A 152 14.13 57.75 -14.95
CA ILE A 152 13.74 56.36 -14.94
C ILE A 152 12.83 55.99 -16.10
N TYR A 153 12.88 54.72 -16.46
CA TYR A 153 11.85 54.10 -17.29
C TYR A 153 10.97 53.26 -16.39
N ILE A 154 9.66 53.42 -16.55
CA ILE A 154 8.66 52.54 -15.90
C ILE A 154 8.20 51.55 -16.94
N LEU A 155 8.42 50.26 -16.65
CA LEU A 155 8.20 49.16 -17.57
C LEU A 155 7.17 48.18 -17.00
N SER A 156 6.37 47.59 -17.89
CA SER A 156 5.47 46.52 -17.50
C SER A 156 5.77 45.23 -18.26
N PRO A 157 6.09 44.12 -17.59
CA PRO A 157 6.41 42.88 -18.24
C PRO A 157 5.15 42.26 -18.86
N LEU A 158 5.22 41.81 -20.12
CA LEU A 158 4.15 41.20 -20.88
C LEU A 158 4.48 39.73 -21.22
N VAL A 159 5.76 39.45 -21.49
CA VAL A 159 6.26 38.11 -21.79
C VAL A 159 7.53 37.86 -21.00
N ARG A 160 7.62 36.69 -20.34
CA ARG A 160 8.82 36.26 -19.61
C ARG A 160 9.19 34.83 -20.02
N GLN A 161 10.39 34.65 -20.56
CA GLN A 161 11.02 33.39 -20.93
C GLN A 161 10.10 32.46 -21.75
N ARG A 162 9.39 33.00 -22.75
CA ARG A 162 8.48 32.21 -23.60
C ARG A 162 8.82 32.34 -25.09
N LYS A 163 8.70 31.23 -25.81
CA LYS A 163 8.84 31.18 -27.28
C LYS A 163 7.63 31.78 -27.96
N GLY A 164 7.84 32.43 -29.09
CA GLY A 164 6.77 32.98 -29.90
C GLY A 164 7.24 34.16 -30.75
N HIS A 165 6.55 34.46 -31.84
CA HIS A 165 6.89 35.59 -32.70
C HIS A 165 6.27 36.94 -32.25
N TYR A 166 5.30 36.91 -31.36
CA TYR A 166 4.64 38.02 -30.65
C TYR A 166 4.15 39.21 -31.53
N ARG A 167 3.94 39.01 -32.85
CA ARG A 167 3.48 40.05 -33.77
C ARG A 167 2.19 40.72 -33.34
N GLU A 168 1.19 39.91 -32.88
CA GLU A 168 -0.11 40.44 -32.42
C GLU A 168 0.05 41.27 -31.14
N LEU A 169 0.95 40.88 -30.24
CA LEU A 169 1.26 41.62 -29.02
C LEU A 169 1.83 43.02 -29.39
N PHE A 170 2.84 43.11 -30.26
CA PHE A 170 3.41 44.34 -30.69
C PHE A 170 2.36 45.26 -31.34
N GLU A 171 1.54 44.73 -32.23
CA GLU A 171 0.45 45.48 -32.85
C GLU A 171 -0.61 45.96 -31.86
N SER A 172 -0.97 45.13 -30.85
CA SER A 172 -1.89 45.48 -29.78
C SER A 172 -1.34 46.65 -28.93
N MET A 173 -0.07 46.59 -28.53
CA MET A 173 0.55 47.67 -27.76
C MET A 173 0.66 48.95 -28.56
N ARG A 174 1.01 48.88 -29.87
CA ARG A 174 1.03 50.03 -30.78
C ARG A 174 -0.35 50.68 -30.89
N ARG A 175 -1.44 49.90 -31.02
CA ARG A 175 -2.82 50.43 -31.06
C ARG A 175 -3.23 51.12 -29.77
N LYS A 176 -2.70 50.67 -28.62
CA LYS A 176 -2.90 51.31 -27.32
C LYS A 176 -2.09 52.60 -27.12
N GLY A 177 -1.24 52.97 -28.10
CA GLY A 177 -0.48 54.20 -28.10
C GLY A 177 0.92 54.12 -27.45
N TYR A 178 1.40 52.93 -27.10
CA TYR A 178 2.76 52.76 -26.61
C TYR A 178 3.77 52.84 -27.78
N LEU A 179 4.85 53.58 -27.56
CA LEU A 179 5.84 53.84 -28.58
C LEU A 179 7.06 52.90 -28.51
N TYR A 180 7.41 52.44 -27.29
CA TYR A 180 8.61 51.67 -27.03
C TYR A 180 8.33 50.41 -26.26
N MET A 181 9.08 49.38 -26.60
CA MET A 181 9.17 48.15 -25.82
C MET A 181 10.62 47.79 -25.54
N ARG A 182 10.85 47.14 -24.44
CA ARG A 182 12.13 46.49 -24.14
C ARG A 182 12.00 45.01 -24.52
N VAL A 183 12.87 44.57 -25.45
CA VAL A 183 12.88 43.19 -25.97
C VAL A 183 14.27 42.63 -25.70
N ASP A 184 14.30 41.53 -24.91
CA ASP A 184 15.55 40.83 -24.53
C ASP A 184 16.65 41.76 -24.00
N GLY A 185 16.25 42.81 -23.30
CA GLY A 185 17.17 43.75 -22.68
C GLY A 185 17.34 45.07 -23.42
N GLU A 186 16.93 45.17 -24.66
CA GLU A 186 17.09 46.38 -25.48
C GLU A 186 15.77 47.13 -25.67
N ILE A 187 15.79 48.46 -25.45
CA ILE A 187 14.61 49.31 -25.70
C ILE A 187 14.56 49.66 -27.18
N THR A 188 13.49 49.21 -27.83
CA THR A 188 13.26 49.43 -29.28
C THR A 188 11.92 50.10 -29.52
N GLU A 189 11.79 50.85 -30.61
CA GLU A 189 10.53 51.45 -31.05
C GLU A 189 9.62 50.40 -31.68
N ILE A 190 8.33 50.46 -31.38
CA ILE A 190 7.34 49.52 -31.92
C ILE A 190 7.02 49.93 -33.36
N VAL A 191 7.54 49.20 -34.33
CA VAL A 191 7.26 49.42 -35.75
C VAL A 191 6.18 48.48 -36.27
N ARG A 192 5.49 48.90 -37.38
CA ARG A 192 4.42 48.06 -37.98
C ARG A 192 5.00 46.72 -38.47
N GLY A 193 4.36 45.60 -38.06
CA GLY A 193 4.79 44.26 -38.46
C GLY A 193 5.98 43.70 -37.66
N MET A 194 6.38 44.34 -36.58
CA MET A 194 7.44 43.88 -35.66
C MET A 194 7.20 42.47 -35.21
N LYS A 195 8.23 41.64 -35.20
CA LYS A 195 8.23 40.25 -34.76
C LYS A 195 9.60 39.88 -34.22
N VAL A 196 9.64 38.87 -33.34
CA VAL A 196 10.86 38.27 -32.81
C VAL A 196 10.99 36.81 -33.27
N ASP A 197 12.12 36.18 -32.99
CA ASP A 197 12.41 34.80 -33.39
C ASP A 197 11.48 33.80 -32.67
N ARG A 198 10.69 33.05 -33.44
CA ARG A 198 9.69 32.11 -32.91
C ARG A 198 10.28 31.02 -32.03
N TYR A 199 11.52 30.64 -32.23
CA TYR A 199 12.14 29.46 -31.60
C TYR A 199 12.95 29.78 -30.34
N LYS A 200 13.21 31.10 -30.11
CA LYS A 200 13.93 31.58 -28.92
C LYS A 200 12.97 31.99 -27.80
N ASN A 201 13.43 31.87 -26.55
CA ASN A 201 12.73 32.44 -25.41
C ASN A 201 12.94 33.94 -25.35
N HIS A 202 11.88 34.70 -25.18
CA HIS A 202 11.93 36.18 -25.15
C HIS A 202 11.41 36.72 -23.82
N ASN A 203 11.98 37.86 -23.44
CA ASN A 203 11.48 38.74 -22.39
C ASN A 203 11.03 40.05 -23.07
N ILE A 204 9.77 40.40 -22.90
CA ILE A 204 9.18 41.57 -23.58
C ILE A 204 8.45 42.40 -22.53
N GLU A 205 8.90 43.64 -22.33
CA GLU A 205 8.30 44.62 -21.45
C GLU A 205 7.85 45.88 -22.25
N VAL A 206 6.67 46.40 -21.93
CA VAL A 206 6.24 47.68 -22.52
C VAL A 206 6.73 48.83 -21.68
N VAL A 207 7.28 49.85 -22.33
CA VAL A 207 7.67 51.13 -21.70
C VAL A 207 6.43 51.97 -21.51
N ILE A 208 5.99 52.12 -20.25
CA ILE A 208 4.77 52.86 -19.90
C ILE A 208 5.07 54.35 -19.92
N ASP A 209 6.19 54.76 -19.28
CA ASP A 209 6.60 56.18 -19.28
C ASP A 209 8.12 56.31 -19.09
N LYS A 210 8.62 57.47 -19.46
CA LYS A 210 9.99 57.95 -19.26
C LYS A 210 9.91 59.27 -18.50
N LEU A 211 10.24 59.25 -17.23
CA LEU A 211 10.10 60.43 -16.39
C LEU A 211 11.32 60.69 -15.50
N GLN A 212 11.45 61.89 -15.03
CA GLN A 212 12.38 62.31 -14.01
C GLN A 212 11.59 62.40 -12.69
N VAL A 213 12.04 61.75 -11.64
CA VAL A 213 11.37 61.75 -10.34
C VAL A 213 11.55 63.11 -9.67
N ARG A 214 10.45 63.84 -9.43
CA ARG A 214 10.48 65.19 -8.88
C ARG A 214 9.66 65.29 -7.62
N GLY A 215 10.28 65.12 -6.45
CA GLY A 215 9.65 65.43 -5.14
C GLY A 215 8.45 64.53 -4.72
N LYS A 216 7.89 64.86 -3.52
CA LYS A 216 6.95 63.97 -2.84
C LYS A 216 5.51 63.94 -3.43
N ASP A 217 5.10 64.89 -4.28
CA ASP A 217 3.76 65.02 -4.84
C ASP A 217 3.71 64.85 -6.36
N ASP A 218 4.46 63.90 -6.93
CA ASP A 218 4.46 63.66 -8.36
C ASP A 218 3.21 62.85 -8.78
N GLU A 219 2.11 63.57 -9.08
CA GLU A 219 0.83 63.00 -9.57
C GLU A 219 1.01 62.21 -10.87
N ARG A 220 1.98 62.58 -11.70
CA ARG A 220 2.32 61.81 -12.92
C ARG A 220 2.90 60.46 -12.58
N LEU A 221 3.83 60.38 -11.61
CA LEU A 221 4.41 59.15 -11.14
C LEU A 221 3.32 58.22 -10.57
N LYS A 222 2.42 58.75 -9.74
CA LYS A 222 1.34 57.95 -9.16
C LYS A 222 0.46 57.34 -10.25
N LYS A 223 0.00 58.13 -11.22
CA LYS A 223 -0.82 57.64 -12.34
C LYS A 223 -0.07 56.65 -13.21
N THR A 224 1.19 56.87 -13.49
CA THR A 224 2.02 55.98 -14.30
C THR A 224 2.24 54.62 -13.61
N VAL A 225 2.51 54.59 -12.31
CA VAL A 225 2.64 53.39 -11.53
C VAL A 225 1.32 52.58 -11.56
N GLN A 226 0.16 53.24 -11.43
CA GLN A 226 -1.14 52.56 -11.52
C GLN A 226 -1.39 51.94 -12.89
N ILE A 227 -1.07 52.69 -13.96
CA ILE A 227 -1.19 52.18 -15.35
C ILE A 227 -0.25 51.00 -15.55
N ALA A 228 1.01 51.12 -15.11
CA ALA A 228 2.03 50.10 -15.23
C ALA A 228 1.63 48.83 -14.48
N MET A 229 1.14 48.96 -13.24
CA MET A 229 0.64 47.82 -12.44
C MET A 229 -0.55 47.12 -13.12
N ARG A 230 -1.48 47.91 -13.69
CA ARG A 230 -2.64 47.31 -14.44
C ARG A 230 -2.18 46.60 -15.71
N GLN A 231 -1.23 47.19 -16.48
CA GLN A 231 -0.77 46.60 -17.74
C GLN A 231 0.12 45.39 -17.53
N GLY A 232 0.93 45.36 -16.46
CA GLY A 232 1.83 44.28 -16.07
C GLY A 232 1.22 43.26 -15.11
N ASP A 233 -0.12 43.24 -14.96
CA ASP A 233 -0.84 42.30 -14.07
C ASP A 233 -0.30 42.30 -12.63
N GLY A 234 -0.07 43.51 -12.09
CA GLY A 234 0.44 43.73 -10.73
C GLY A 234 1.95 43.74 -10.61
N VAL A 235 2.68 43.64 -11.71
CA VAL A 235 4.15 43.68 -11.74
C VAL A 235 4.65 44.92 -12.51
N ILE A 236 5.61 45.63 -11.95
CA ILE A 236 6.30 46.70 -12.64
C ILE A 236 7.82 46.60 -12.49
N MET A 237 8.55 47.16 -13.43
CA MET A 237 10.00 47.25 -13.43
C MET A 237 10.41 48.70 -13.52
N ILE A 238 11.30 49.13 -12.65
CA ILE A 238 11.89 50.45 -12.69
C ILE A 238 13.33 50.33 -13.17
N MET A 239 13.66 50.99 -14.27
CA MET A 239 15.00 50.97 -14.82
C MET A 239 15.60 52.36 -14.72
N ASP A 240 16.73 52.51 -14.08
CA ASP A 240 17.53 53.74 -14.08
C ASP A 240 18.11 53.94 -15.49
N LYS A 241 17.86 55.11 -16.04
CA LYS A 241 18.30 55.43 -17.42
C LYS A 241 19.81 55.53 -17.54
N GLU A 242 20.52 55.93 -16.49
CA GLU A 242 21.97 56.20 -16.55
C GLU A 242 22.78 54.94 -16.28
N THR A 243 22.36 54.14 -15.28
CA THR A 243 23.06 52.90 -14.90
C THR A 243 22.57 51.68 -15.64
N GLY A 244 21.31 51.69 -16.16
CA GLY A 244 20.65 50.54 -16.74
C GLY A 244 20.18 49.53 -15.69
N GLU A 245 20.36 49.82 -14.39
CA GLU A 245 19.94 48.90 -13.30
C GLU A 245 18.43 48.83 -13.23
N ILE A 246 17.94 47.58 -13.00
CA ILE A 246 16.52 47.30 -12.97
C ILE A 246 16.12 46.78 -11.59
N ARG A 247 15.06 47.36 -11.03
CA ARG A 247 14.42 46.88 -9.82
C ARG A 247 12.97 46.51 -10.10
N ASN A 248 12.59 45.33 -9.64
CA ASN A 248 11.24 44.79 -9.82
C ASN A 248 10.38 45.07 -8.58
N PHE A 249 9.11 45.41 -8.81
CA PHE A 249 8.09 45.56 -7.77
C PHE A 249 6.82 44.80 -8.18
N SER A 250 6.14 44.20 -7.23
CA SER A 250 4.91 43.46 -7.49
C SER A 250 3.89 43.57 -6.36
N LYS A 251 2.64 43.62 -6.72
CA LYS A 251 1.53 43.36 -5.78
C LYS A 251 1.43 41.88 -5.41
N ARG A 252 2.06 40.99 -6.19
CA ARG A 252 2.17 39.56 -5.90
C ARG A 252 3.48 39.31 -5.15
N LEU A 253 3.58 38.16 -4.54
CA LEU A 253 4.82 37.67 -3.94
C LEU A 253 5.91 37.61 -5.03
N MET A 254 6.99 38.32 -4.85
CA MET A 254 8.08 38.42 -5.82
C MET A 254 9.44 38.38 -5.13
N ASP A 255 10.36 37.70 -5.75
CA ASP A 255 11.79 37.80 -5.43
C ASP A 255 12.33 39.12 -5.97
N PRO A 256 12.82 40.04 -5.11
CA PRO A 256 13.34 41.33 -5.53
C PRO A 256 14.60 41.23 -6.41
N VAL A 257 15.38 40.12 -6.30
CA VAL A 257 16.62 39.89 -7.05
C VAL A 257 16.34 39.33 -8.44
N SER A 258 15.66 38.18 -8.51
CA SER A 258 15.43 37.46 -9.78
C SER A 258 14.17 37.92 -10.53
N GLY A 259 13.27 38.65 -9.87
CA GLY A 259 12.01 39.10 -10.43
C GLY A 259 10.99 37.99 -10.65
N ILE A 260 11.24 36.75 -10.16
CA ILE A 260 10.26 35.67 -10.16
C ILE A 260 9.13 36.05 -9.24
N SER A 261 7.89 35.79 -9.69
CA SER A 261 6.69 36.02 -8.88
C SER A 261 5.86 34.77 -8.75
N TYR A 262 5.33 34.54 -7.55
CA TYR A 262 4.35 33.49 -7.28
C TYR A 262 2.93 34.05 -7.25
N GLY A 263 1.95 33.19 -7.62
CA GLY A 263 0.54 33.50 -7.41
C GLY A 263 0.21 33.61 -5.92
N GLU A 264 -1.00 34.05 -5.60
CA GLU A 264 -1.45 34.02 -4.22
C GLU A 264 -1.53 32.56 -3.72
N PRO A 265 -1.03 32.28 -2.50
CA PRO A 265 -1.04 30.93 -1.97
C PRO A 265 -2.47 30.48 -1.67
N ALA A 266 -2.90 29.42 -2.36
CA ALA A 266 -4.16 28.75 -2.15
C ALA A 266 -3.90 27.28 -1.76
N PRO A 267 -4.79 26.60 -1.02
CA PRO A 267 -4.55 25.22 -0.57
C PRO A 267 -4.29 24.21 -1.71
N ASN A 268 -4.77 24.48 -2.92
CA ASN A 268 -4.58 23.61 -4.09
C ASN A 268 -3.12 23.60 -4.61
N ILE A 269 -2.34 24.68 -4.44
CA ILE A 269 -0.93 24.67 -4.83
C ILE A 269 -0.06 23.78 -3.94
N PHE A 270 -0.52 23.44 -2.76
CA PHE A 270 0.13 22.52 -1.83
C PHE A 270 -0.43 21.08 -1.94
N SER A 271 -1.29 20.81 -2.92
CA SER A 271 -1.85 19.48 -3.17
C SER A 271 -1.10 18.76 -4.28
N PHE A 272 -0.53 17.60 -3.96
CA PHE A 272 0.05 16.73 -4.98
C PHE A 272 -1.00 16.02 -5.86
N ASN A 273 -2.30 16.12 -5.51
CA ASN A 273 -3.42 15.65 -6.31
C ASN A 273 -3.99 16.72 -7.25
N SER A 274 -3.56 17.98 -7.10
CA SER A 274 -3.93 19.09 -7.97
C SER A 274 -2.88 19.32 -9.04
N PRO A 275 -3.26 19.57 -10.31
CA PRO A 275 -2.31 19.94 -11.38
C PRO A 275 -1.50 21.21 -11.06
N GLU A 276 -2.03 22.09 -10.20
CA GLU A 276 -1.40 23.34 -9.79
C GLU A 276 -0.25 23.12 -8.82
N GLY A 277 -0.34 22.10 -7.93
CA GLY A 277 0.68 21.79 -6.93
C GLY A 277 1.58 20.62 -7.30
N ALA A 278 1.08 19.65 -8.08
CA ALA A 278 1.81 18.41 -8.37
C ALA A 278 3.08 18.66 -9.19
N CYS A 279 4.17 17.96 -8.84
CA CYS A 279 5.37 17.87 -9.66
C CYS A 279 5.00 17.42 -11.08
N GLN A 280 5.49 18.12 -12.10
CA GLN A 280 5.10 17.86 -13.49
C GLN A 280 5.62 16.52 -14.00
N ARG A 281 6.80 16.08 -13.59
CA ARG A 281 7.43 14.83 -14.03
C ARG A 281 6.72 13.61 -13.45
N CYS A 282 6.52 13.55 -12.13
CA CYS A 282 5.87 12.39 -11.48
C CYS A 282 4.35 12.56 -11.29
N LYS A 283 3.77 13.69 -11.70
CA LYS A 283 2.34 14.00 -11.56
C LYS A 283 1.82 13.79 -10.14
N GLY A 284 2.64 14.11 -9.13
CA GLY A 284 2.29 14.00 -7.72
C GLY A 284 2.54 12.62 -7.08
N LEU A 285 3.12 11.67 -7.80
CA LEU A 285 3.39 10.32 -7.26
C LEU A 285 4.63 10.28 -6.36
N GLY A 286 5.61 11.18 -6.57
CA GLY A 286 6.89 11.18 -5.84
C GLY A 286 7.92 10.21 -6.43
N TYR A 287 7.51 9.32 -7.30
CA TYR A 287 8.35 8.35 -7.99
C TYR A 287 8.03 8.29 -9.48
N VAL A 288 8.94 7.77 -10.27
CA VAL A 288 8.77 7.51 -11.69
C VAL A 288 9.15 6.06 -12.00
N ASN A 289 8.48 5.49 -12.98
CA ASN A 289 8.86 4.18 -13.49
C ASN A 289 9.90 4.37 -14.59
N GLU A 290 11.08 3.87 -14.39
CA GLU A 290 12.17 3.89 -15.36
C GLU A 290 12.55 2.47 -15.74
N ILE A 291 13.10 2.30 -16.95
CA ILE A 291 13.52 0.98 -17.42
C ILE A 291 14.76 0.55 -16.63
N ASP A 292 14.67 -0.60 -15.98
CA ASP A 292 15.77 -1.21 -15.20
C ASP A 292 16.65 -2.05 -16.12
N LEU A 293 17.83 -1.57 -16.45
CA LEU A 293 18.79 -2.26 -17.31
C LEU A 293 19.17 -3.65 -16.75
N SER A 294 19.16 -3.83 -15.44
CA SER A 294 19.44 -5.15 -14.85
C SER A 294 18.33 -6.18 -15.10
N LYS A 295 17.10 -5.71 -15.39
CA LYS A 295 15.99 -6.58 -15.83
C LYS A 295 15.98 -6.77 -17.34
N VAL A 296 16.47 -5.79 -18.09
CA VAL A 296 16.61 -5.88 -19.55
C VAL A 296 17.76 -6.86 -19.90
N ILE A 297 18.86 -6.81 -19.15
CA ILE A 297 20.05 -7.65 -19.33
C ILE A 297 20.43 -8.30 -17.99
N PRO A 298 19.71 -9.32 -17.55
CA PRO A 298 19.96 -9.94 -16.24
C PRO A 298 21.20 -10.86 -16.22
N ASN A 299 21.69 -11.28 -17.39
CA ASN A 299 22.86 -12.13 -17.53
C ASN A 299 23.72 -11.69 -18.71
N ASP A 300 24.76 -10.96 -18.40
CA ASP A 300 25.75 -10.44 -19.36
C ASP A 300 26.69 -11.50 -19.98
N LYS A 301 26.68 -12.71 -19.41
CA LYS A 301 27.45 -13.84 -19.96
C LYS A 301 26.79 -14.46 -21.20
N LEU A 302 25.53 -14.22 -21.43
CA LEU A 302 24.81 -14.64 -22.63
C LEU A 302 25.12 -13.71 -23.81
N SER A 303 25.02 -14.24 -25.02
CA SER A 303 25.06 -13.45 -26.24
C SER A 303 23.66 -12.88 -26.58
N ILE A 304 23.60 -11.86 -27.43
CA ILE A 304 22.30 -11.31 -27.92
C ILE A 304 21.54 -12.41 -28.68
N HIS A 305 22.26 -13.25 -29.41
CA HIS A 305 21.68 -14.42 -30.10
C HIS A 305 20.99 -15.38 -29.12
N ASP A 306 21.55 -15.61 -27.95
CA ASP A 306 21.04 -16.55 -26.94
C ASP A 306 20.06 -15.91 -25.97
N GLY A 307 19.77 -14.62 -26.14
CA GLY A 307 18.72 -13.88 -25.39
C GLY A 307 19.27 -13.07 -24.23
N ALA A 308 20.47 -12.51 -24.30
CA ALA A 308 21.00 -11.59 -23.31
C ALA A 308 20.05 -10.40 -23.07
N ILE A 309 19.43 -9.88 -24.13
CA ILE A 309 18.42 -8.82 -24.06
C ILE A 309 17.02 -9.48 -23.92
N VAL A 310 16.57 -9.64 -22.70
CA VAL A 310 15.32 -10.36 -22.38
C VAL A 310 14.07 -9.85 -23.13
N PRO A 311 13.87 -8.53 -23.32
CA PRO A 311 12.74 -8.03 -24.11
C PRO A 311 12.70 -8.54 -25.56
N LEU A 312 13.83 -8.81 -26.16
CA LEU A 312 13.91 -9.36 -27.52
C LEU A 312 13.77 -10.89 -27.55
N GLY A 313 14.18 -11.55 -26.45
CA GLY A 313 14.28 -12.99 -26.36
C GLY A 313 15.44 -13.56 -27.18
N LYS A 314 15.40 -14.84 -27.49
CA LYS A 314 16.39 -15.47 -28.38
C LYS A 314 16.24 -14.98 -29.81
N TYR A 315 17.33 -15.05 -30.57
CA TYR A 315 17.36 -14.60 -31.97
C TYR A 315 16.14 -15.08 -32.75
N LYS A 316 15.57 -14.16 -33.47
CA LYS A 316 14.50 -14.37 -34.46
C LYS A 316 14.84 -13.59 -35.73
N ASN A 317 14.42 -14.09 -36.87
CA ASN A 317 14.63 -13.41 -38.15
C ASN A 317 13.70 -12.18 -38.26
N GLN A 318 14.04 -11.10 -37.54
CA GLN A 318 13.28 -9.87 -37.43
C GLN A 318 14.19 -8.64 -37.60
N MET A 319 13.62 -7.54 -38.07
CA MET A 319 14.32 -6.32 -38.44
C MET A 319 15.18 -5.77 -37.29
N ILE A 320 14.71 -5.85 -36.06
CA ILE A 320 15.45 -5.35 -34.88
C ILE A 320 16.79 -6.10 -34.68
N PHE A 321 16.85 -7.41 -34.90
CA PHE A 321 18.07 -8.18 -34.82
C PHE A 321 19.03 -7.87 -35.97
N TRP A 322 18.51 -7.58 -37.19
CA TRP A 322 19.35 -7.18 -38.32
C TRP A 322 19.97 -5.80 -38.09
N GLN A 323 19.25 -4.88 -37.47
CA GLN A 323 19.77 -3.56 -37.10
C GLN A 323 20.88 -3.67 -36.07
N ILE A 324 20.69 -4.51 -35.02
CA ILE A 324 21.72 -4.75 -33.99
C ILE A 324 22.93 -5.44 -34.60
N ASP A 325 22.73 -6.40 -35.48
CA ASP A 325 23.81 -7.11 -36.16
C ASP A 325 24.65 -6.17 -37.03
N ALA A 326 24.02 -5.27 -37.75
CA ALA A 326 24.68 -4.23 -38.55
C ALA A 326 25.47 -3.24 -37.68
N ILE A 327 25.02 -2.91 -36.47
CA ILE A 327 25.79 -2.11 -35.50
C ILE A 327 27.01 -2.89 -35.04
N LEU A 328 26.85 -4.14 -34.62
CA LEU A 328 27.94 -4.98 -34.13
C LEU A 328 29.02 -5.20 -35.18
N HIS A 329 28.65 -5.41 -36.43
CA HIS A 329 29.60 -5.57 -37.56
C HIS A 329 30.45 -4.32 -37.84
N LYS A 330 30.04 -3.13 -37.48
CA LYS A 330 30.86 -1.90 -37.53
C LYS A 330 32.12 -2.02 -36.65
N TYR A 331 32.02 -2.84 -35.59
CA TYR A 331 33.06 -3.02 -34.55
C TYR A 331 33.68 -4.42 -34.58
N ASP A 332 33.55 -5.15 -35.69
CA ASP A 332 34.02 -6.53 -35.85
C ASP A 332 33.44 -7.51 -34.83
N LEU A 333 32.23 -7.24 -34.33
CA LEU A 333 31.50 -8.05 -33.36
C LEU A 333 30.32 -8.78 -34.06
N THR A 334 29.77 -9.80 -33.41
CA THR A 334 28.65 -10.59 -33.90
C THR A 334 27.55 -10.73 -32.83
N LEU A 335 26.31 -11.09 -33.23
CA LEU A 335 25.23 -11.42 -32.29
C LEU A 335 25.56 -12.54 -31.31
N LYS A 336 26.58 -13.36 -31.58
CA LYS A 336 27.04 -14.45 -30.71
C LYS A 336 28.11 -14.03 -29.72
N THR A 337 28.63 -12.82 -29.80
CA THR A 337 29.55 -12.27 -28.83
C THR A 337 28.89 -12.17 -27.45
N PRO A 338 29.46 -12.67 -26.36
CA PRO A 338 28.93 -12.50 -25.01
C PRO A 338 28.72 -11.02 -24.70
N PHE A 339 27.57 -10.66 -24.09
CA PHE A 339 27.22 -9.25 -23.88
C PHE A 339 28.27 -8.49 -23.07
N LYS A 340 28.88 -9.12 -22.08
CA LYS A 340 29.97 -8.54 -21.27
C LYS A 340 31.22 -8.16 -22.06
N ASP A 341 31.45 -8.79 -23.23
CA ASP A 341 32.62 -8.57 -24.07
C ASP A 341 32.38 -7.48 -25.14
N ILE A 342 31.15 -6.88 -25.17
CA ILE A 342 30.79 -5.78 -26.06
C ILE A 342 31.25 -4.46 -25.39
N PRO A 343 32.00 -3.59 -26.10
CA PRO A 343 32.41 -2.27 -25.59
C PRO A 343 31.20 -1.42 -25.19
N GLN A 344 31.36 -0.56 -24.16
CA GLN A 344 30.26 0.22 -23.58
C GLN A 344 29.61 1.17 -24.58
N ASP A 345 30.37 1.79 -25.47
CA ASP A 345 29.89 2.69 -26.53
C ASP A 345 28.97 1.97 -27.52
N VAL A 346 29.27 0.69 -27.84
CA VAL A 346 28.41 -0.15 -28.68
C VAL A 346 27.16 -0.58 -27.90
N VAL A 347 27.29 -0.88 -26.62
CA VAL A 347 26.16 -1.18 -25.74
C VAL A 347 25.23 0.03 -25.67
N ASP A 348 25.76 1.24 -25.52
CA ASP A 348 24.98 2.48 -25.48
C ASP A 348 24.27 2.74 -26.82
N GLU A 349 24.94 2.49 -27.96
CA GLU A 349 24.30 2.56 -29.29
C GLU A 349 23.16 1.55 -29.44
N ILE A 350 23.29 0.34 -28.93
CA ILE A 350 22.23 -0.69 -28.92
C ILE A 350 21.07 -0.29 -28.01
N LEU A 351 21.36 0.24 -26.81
CA LEU A 351 20.34 0.58 -25.85
C LEU A 351 19.58 1.86 -26.18
N TYR A 352 20.30 2.93 -26.55
CA TYR A 352 19.74 4.28 -26.69
C TYR A 352 19.56 4.72 -28.16
N GLY A 353 20.09 3.96 -29.10
CA GLY A 353 19.96 4.23 -30.52
C GLY A 353 21.19 4.84 -31.16
N SER A 354 21.25 4.72 -32.49
CA SER A 354 22.34 5.26 -33.33
C SER A 354 21.95 6.62 -33.89
N LEU A 355 22.89 7.57 -33.87
CA LEU A 355 22.75 8.89 -34.53
C LEU A 355 22.90 8.79 -36.04
N GLU A 356 23.54 7.72 -36.54
CA GLU A 356 23.78 7.48 -37.95
C GLU A 356 22.76 6.51 -38.54
N ASN A 357 22.51 6.64 -39.85
CA ASN A 357 21.73 5.67 -40.58
C ASN A 357 22.50 4.35 -40.72
N ILE A 358 21.90 3.27 -40.28
CA ILE A 358 22.48 1.95 -40.31
C ILE A 358 22.16 1.30 -41.65
N LYS A 359 23.21 0.78 -42.32
CA LYS A 359 23.09 0.05 -43.59
C LYS A 359 22.77 -1.42 -43.30
N ILE A 360 21.58 -1.87 -43.68
CA ILE A 360 21.18 -3.29 -43.67
C ILE A 360 21.44 -3.88 -45.03
N SER A 361 22.25 -4.96 -45.09
CA SER A 361 22.60 -5.65 -46.35
C SER A 361 21.37 -6.24 -47.01
N LYS A 362 21.32 -6.10 -48.38
CA LYS A 362 20.31 -6.69 -49.22
C LYS A 362 20.13 -8.20 -49.05
N ASP A 363 21.18 -8.90 -48.70
CA ASP A 363 21.17 -10.37 -48.53
C ASP A 363 20.35 -10.80 -47.32
N LEU A 364 20.24 -9.98 -46.28
CA LEU A 364 19.43 -10.23 -45.07
C LEU A 364 17.95 -10.00 -45.32
N VAL A 365 17.61 -9.05 -46.20
CA VAL A 365 16.21 -8.60 -46.43
C VAL A 365 15.62 -9.22 -47.72
N HIS A 366 16.41 -10.01 -48.45
CA HIS A 366 16.02 -10.63 -49.75
C HIS A 366 15.45 -9.64 -50.77
N THR A 367 16.10 -8.46 -50.86
CA THR A 367 15.71 -7.36 -51.79
C THR A 367 16.83 -7.03 -52.79
N SER A 368 16.51 -6.23 -53.81
CA SER A 368 17.48 -5.80 -54.83
C SER A 368 18.44 -4.72 -54.39
N ASN A 369 18.13 -3.97 -53.30
CA ASN A 369 18.90 -2.81 -52.82
C ASN A 369 19.19 -2.90 -51.31
N ASP A 370 20.27 -2.23 -50.88
CA ASP A 370 20.57 -2.01 -49.48
C ASP A 370 19.60 -0.98 -48.87
N TYR A 371 19.19 -1.22 -47.59
CA TYR A 371 18.32 -0.31 -46.83
C TYR A 371 19.10 0.49 -45.83
N PHE A 372 18.79 1.80 -45.73
CA PHE A 372 19.30 2.67 -44.70
C PHE A 372 18.18 2.98 -43.71
N VAL A 373 18.34 2.64 -42.46
CA VAL A 373 17.34 2.82 -41.40
C VAL A 373 17.96 3.45 -40.16
N THR A 374 17.20 4.26 -39.47
CA THR A 374 17.57 4.77 -38.15
C THR A 374 17.24 3.75 -37.09
N PHE A 375 18.17 3.45 -36.20
CA PHE A 375 17.92 2.58 -35.06
C PHE A 375 17.68 3.42 -33.81
N GLU A 376 16.49 3.33 -33.28
CA GLU A 376 16.05 4.17 -32.15
C GLU A 376 16.43 3.62 -30.78
N GLY A 377 17.02 2.42 -30.69
CA GLY A 377 17.46 1.76 -29.48
C GLY A 377 16.37 0.95 -28.76
N ILE A 378 16.82 0.00 -27.94
CA ILE A 378 15.94 -0.92 -27.18
C ILE A 378 15.10 -0.17 -26.16
N ILE A 379 15.64 0.85 -25.51
CA ILE A 379 14.93 1.65 -24.50
C ILE A 379 13.73 2.37 -25.13
N LYS A 380 13.91 2.96 -26.31
CA LYS A 380 12.81 3.63 -27.02
C LYS A 380 11.79 2.62 -27.54
N TYR A 381 12.25 1.47 -28.04
CA TYR A 381 11.35 0.37 -28.41
C TYR A 381 10.43 -0.05 -27.26
N LEU A 382 10.99 -0.26 -26.07
CA LEU A 382 10.21 -0.60 -24.88
C LEU A 382 9.20 0.51 -24.52
N ARG A 383 9.62 1.79 -24.57
CA ARG A 383 8.70 2.92 -24.31
C ARG A 383 7.57 2.99 -25.33
N THR A 384 7.86 2.76 -26.60
CA THR A 384 6.85 2.76 -27.67
C THR A 384 5.82 1.66 -27.47
N VAL A 385 6.26 0.45 -27.05
CA VAL A 385 5.33 -0.64 -26.70
C VAL A 385 4.45 -0.26 -25.50
N MET A 386 5.02 0.42 -24.48
CA MET A 386 4.27 0.89 -23.32
C MET A 386 3.22 1.95 -23.67
N GLU A 387 3.51 2.83 -24.62
CA GLU A 387 2.66 3.98 -24.97
C GLU A 387 1.58 3.62 -26.01
N ASN A 388 1.87 2.70 -26.93
CA ASN A 388 1.03 2.43 -28.10
C ASN A 388 0.29 1.10 -28.07
N ASP A 389 0.58 0.21 -27.09
CA ASP A 389 -0.10 -1.08 -27.01
C ASP A 389 -1.34 -0.97 -26.10
N ASP A 390 -2.52 -0.82 -26.71
CA ASP A 390 -3.82 -0.84 -26.02
C ASP A 390 -4.13 -2.22 -25.39
N SER A 391 -3.30 -3.24 -25.67
CA SER A 391 -3.49 -4.56 -25.09
C SER A 391 -2.96 -4.62 -23.66
N THR A 392 -3.81 -5.10 -22.75
CA THR A 392 -3.42 -5.35 -21.33
C THR A 392 -2.27 -6.35 -21.21
N ALA A 393 -2.00 -7.16 -22.23
CA ALA A 393 -0.91 -8.12 -22.27
C ALA A 393 0.44 -7.46 -22.57
N GLY A 394 0.51 -6.55 -23.54
CA GLY A 394 1.71 -5.81 -23.91
C GLY A 394 2.17 -4.88 -22.78
N GLN A 395 1.24 -4.16 -22.16
CA GLN A 395 1.53 -3.33 -21.00
C GLN A 395 2.11 -4.15 -19.83
N LYS A 396 1.47 -5.26 -19.45
CA LYS A 396 1.98 -6.15 -18.38
C LYS A 396 3.32 -6.78 -18.69
N TRP A 397 3.60 -7.01 -19.98
CA TRP A 397 4.91 -7.50 -20.38
C TRP A 397 5.98 -6.42 -20.22
N ALA A 398 5.71 -5.18 -20.65
CA ALA A 398 6.65 -4.07 -20.52
C ALA A 398 6.88 -3.66 -19.06
N ASP A 399 5.86 -3.74 -18.20
CA ASP A 399 5.94 -3.47 -16.76
C ASP A 399 6.99 -4.33 -16.04
N GLN A 400 7.29 -5.52 -16.55
CA GLN A 400 8.31 -6.42 -15.96
C GLN A 400 9.72 -5.81 -16.01
N PHE A 401 9.99 -4.93 -16.97
CA PHE A 401 11.30 -4.28 -17.17
C PHE A 401 11.41 -2.93 -16.47
N LEU A 402 10.36 -2.49 -15.76
CA LEU A 402 10.36 -1.24 -15.02
C LEU A 402 10.88 -1.43 -13.59
N ALA A 403 11.58 -0.42 -13.11
CA ALA A 403 11.83 -0.19 -11.69
C ALA A 403 11.24 1.15 -11.29
N THR A 404 10.67 1.17 -10.11
CA THR A 404 10.19 2.41 -9.50
C THR A 404 11.36 3.11 -8.83
N THR A 405 11.69 4.33 -9.29
CA THR A 405 12.75 5.16 -8.73
C THR A 405 12.19 6.45 -8.19
N THR A 406 12.85 7.04 -7.18
CA THR A 406 12.48 8.36 -6.67
C THR A 406 12.53 9.39 -7.79
N CYS A 407 11.51 10.23 -7.90
CA CYS A 407 11.46 11.26 -8.95
C CYS A 407 12.66 12.23 -8.80
N PRO A 408 13.54 12.37 -9.80
CA PRO A 408 14.72 13.20 -9.69
C PRO A 408 14.42 14.72 -9.71
N GLU A 409 13.22 15.13 -10.11
CA GLU A 409 12.82 16.54 -10.11
C GLU A 409 12.36 17.02 -8.74
N CYS A 410 11.54 16.23 -8.04
CA CYS A 410 11.00 16.59 -6.72
C CYS A 410 11.63 15.78 -5.57
N ASN A 411 12.58 14.88 -5.82
CA ASN A 411 13.22 14.03 -4.83
C ASN A 411 12.24 13.34 -3.86
N GLY A 412 11.12 12.85 -4.42
CA GLY A 412 10.07 12.20 -3.62
C GLY A 412 9.06 13.12 -2.96
N MET A 413 9.26 14.44 -3.00
CA MET A 413 8.41 15.43 -2.32
C MET A 413 7.05 15.68 -2.99
N ARG A 414 6.80 15.09 -4.17
CA ARG A 414 5.51 15.10 -4.92
C ARG A 414 5.06 16.45 -5.47
N LEU A 415 5.54 17.58 -4.95
CA LEU A 415 5.11 18.94 -5.28
C LEU A 415 6.08 19.64 -6.23
N LYS A 416 5.60 20.72 -6.84
CA LYS A 416 6.42 21.66 -7.63
C LYS A 416 7.40 22.42 -6.74
N ARG A 417 8.49 22.92 -7.32
CA ARG A 417 9.51 23.70 -6.62
C ARG A 417 8.93 24.96 -5.96
N GLU A 418 8.00 25.64 -6.63
CA GLU A 418 7.33 26.84 -6.09
C GLU A 418 6.55 26.52 -4.80
N SER A 419 5.81 25.39 -4.78
CA SER A 419 5.05 24.95 -3.61
C SER A 419 5.96 24.55 -2.45
N LEU A 420 7.11 23.92 -2.74
CA LEU A 420 8.12 23.53 -1.76
C LEU A 420 8.92 24.71 -1.21
N SER A 421 8.82 25.89 -1.84
CA SER A 421 9.52 27.11 -1.40
C SER A 421 8.74 27.90 -0.34
N TYR A 422 7.54 27.46 0.04
CA TYR A 422 6.85 28.00 1.20
C TYR A 422 7.29 27.24 2.45
N LYS A 423 7.66 27.99 3.50
CA LYS A 423 8.14 27.42 4.77
C LYS A 423 7.37 27.98 5.97
N ILE A 424 7.25 27.13 6.97
CA ILE A 424 6.85 27.50 8.33
C ILE A 424 7.95 26.96 9.23
N TRP A 425 8.58 27.85 10.02
CA TRP A 425 9.74 27.48 10.84
C TRP A 425 10.72 26.63 10.05
N ASP A 426 11.35 27.04 9.06
CA ASP A 426 12.37 26.39 8.21
C ASP A 426 11.96 25.09 7.47
N HIS A 427 10.76 24.60 7.66
CA HIS A 427 10.28 23.39 7.00
C HIS A 427 9.23 23.70 5.93
N ASN A 428 9.31 23.03 4.79
CA ASN A 428 8.22 22.99 3.81
C ASN A 428 7.20 21.88 4.13
N ILE A 429 6.04 21.92 3.49
CA ILE A 429 4.94 20.98 3.76
C ILE A 429 5.32 19.52 3.54
N SER A 430 6.17 19.23 2.54
CA SER A 430 6.58 17.85 2.25
C SER A 430 7.62 17.33 3.24
N GLU A 431 8.48 18.18 3.77
CA GLU A 431 9.40 17.85 4.84
C GLU A 431 8.62 17.44 6.09
N ILE A 432 7.62 18.22 6.50
CA ILE A 432 6.73 17.86 7.62
C ILE A 432 5.99 16.56 7.34
N ALA A 433 5.45 16.37 6.13
CA ALA A 433 4.75 15.14 5.79
C ALA A 433 5.65 13.89 5.78
N ASN A 434 6.97 14.05 5.67
CA ASN A 434 7.96 12.97 5.70
C ASN A 434 8.52 12.69 7.13
N LEU A 435 8.28 13.56 8.09
CA LEU A 435 8.58 13.26 9.50
C LEU A 435 7.72 12.10 9.98
N ASP A 436 8.19 11.36 10.96
CA ASP A 436 7.31 10.41 11.66
C ASP A 436 6.31 11.15 12.57
N ILE A 437 5.25 10.44 12.96
CA ILE A 437 4.13 11.05 13.71
C ILE A 437 4.60 11.64 15.04
N THR A 438 5.64 11.06 15.68
CA THR A 438 6.23 11.59 16.91
C THR A 438 6.93 12.91 16.67
N GLU A 439 7.79 12.98 15.64
CA GLU A 439 8.48 14.21 15.25
C GLU A 439 7.48 15.30 14.81
N GLN A 440 6.39 14.92 14.14
CA GLN A 440 5.33 15.87 13.76
C GLN A 440 4.62 16.46 14.99
N LYS A 441 4.36 15.62 15.99
CA LYS A 441 3.77 16.09 17.27
C LYS A 441 4.67 17.12 17.95
N ASP A 442 5.97 16.81 18.04
CA ASP A 442 6.96 17.73 18.61
C ASP A 442 7.01 19.05 17.83
N TRP A 443 7.05 18.99 16.49
CA TRP A 443 7.00 20.18 15.63
C TRP A 443 5.72 21.01 15.87
N LEU A 444 4.54 20.35 15.94
CA LEU A 444 3.27 21.03 16.18
C LEU A 444 3.20 21.67 17.56
N ASP A 445 3.84 21.09 18.56
CA ASP A 445 3.85 21.63 19.92
C ASP A 445 4.66 22.93 20.04
N HIS A 446 5.68 23.12 19.18
CA HIS A 446 6.58 24.29 19.21
C HIS A 446 6.34 25.28 18.06
N VAL A 447 5.62 24.93 17.00
CA VAL A 447 5.49 25.76 15.78
C VAL A 447 4.95 27.16 16.07
N GLU A 448 4.01 27.32 17.00
CA GLU A 448 3.41 28.62 17.33
C GLU A 448 4.41 29.62 17.92
N GLU A 449 5.49 29.16 18.54
CA GLU A 449 6.54 30.00 19.11
C GLU A 449 7.37 30.71 18.01
N HIS A 450 7.43 30.10 16.81
CA HIS A 450 8.18 30.55 15.65
C HIS A 450 7.35 31.35 14.64
N LEU A 451 6.05 31.57 14.92
CA LEU A 451 5.16 32.37 14.10
C LEU A 451 5.10 33.82 14.58
N ASP A 452 5.00 34.75 13.65
CA ASP A 452 4.69 36.13 13.98
C ASP A 452 3.27 36.29 14.57
N LYS A 453 2.95 37.45 15.12
CA LYS A 453 1.63 37.69 15.78
C LYS A 453 0.44 37.46 14.86
N GLN A 454 0.56 37.86 13.57
CA GLN A 454 -0.53 37.69 12.60
C GLN A 454 -0.67 36.23 12.19
N GLN A 455 0.46 35.59 11.87
CA GLN A 455 0.51 34.16 11.52
C GLN A 455 -0.05 33.28 12.65
N ARG A 456 0.32 33.57 13.89
CA ARG A 456 -0.13 32.84 15.07
C ARG A 456 -1.65 32.94 15.23
N THR A 457 -2.22 34.12 15.11
CA THR A 457 -3.68 34.32 15.20
C THR A 457 -4.45 33.47 14.16
N ILE A 458 -3.89 33.35 12.95
CA ILE A 458 -4.48 32.56 11.87
C ILE A 458 -4.27 31.05 12.09
N ALA A 459 -3.12 30.67 12.59
CA ALA A 459 -2.69 29.26 12.69
C ALA A 459 -3.29 28.52 13.90
N THR A 460 -3.62 29.22 15.01
CA THR A 460 -3.98 28.60 16.30
C THR A 460 -5.06 27.51 16.19
N GLU A 461 -6.21 27.80 15.52
CA GLU A 461 -7.27 26.81 15.40
C GLU A 461 -6.87 25.64 14.48
N ILE A 462 -6.09 25.91 13.42
CA ILE A 462 -5.60 24.87 12.49
C ILE A 462 -4.60 23.95 13.21
N VAL A 463 -3.68 24.52 13.97
CA VAL A 463 -2.66 23.76 14.73
C VAL A 463 -3.33 22.93 15.83
N LYS A 464 -4.36 23.46 16.49
CA LYS A 464 -5.15 22.72 17.49
C LYS A 464 -5.78 21.45 16.88
N GLU A 465 -6.42 21.56 15.72
CA GLU A 465 -6.99 20.42 14.98
C GLU A 465 -5.91 19.41 14.55
N LEU A 466 -4.78 19.92 14.05
CA LEU A 466 -3.65 19.07 13.66
C LEU A 466 -3.10 18.29 14.87
N ARG A 467 -2.91 18.95 16.02
CA ARG A 467 -2.45 18.30 17.27
C ARG A 467 -3.39 17.18 17.69
N ALA A 468 -4.69 17.42 17.68
CA ALA A 468 -5.69 16.42 18.04
C ALA A 468 -5.59 15.19 17.13
N ARG A 469 -5.59 15.37 15.80
CA ARG A 469 -5.53 14.28 14.83
C ARG A 469 -4.22 13.49 14.87
N VAL A 470 -3.09 14.19 15.06
CA VAL A 470 -1.76 13.54 15.23
C VAL A 470 -1.72 12.74 16.54
N SER A 471 -2.30 13.27 17.63
CA SER A 471 -2.37 12.56 18.91
C SER A 471 -3.16 11.26 18.81
N PHE A 472 -4.29 11.23 18.07
CA PHE A 472 -5.03 9.99 17.86
C PHE A 472 -4.22 8.91 17.11
N LEU A 473 -3.36 9.31 16.17
CA LEU A 473 -2.45 8.35 15.51
C LEU A 473 -1.40 7.78 16.49
N LEU A 474 -0.91 8.59 17.43
CA LEU A 474 0.00 8.13 18.49
C LEU A 474 -0.69 7.16 19.45
N GLU A 475 -1.93 7.46 19.85
CA GLU A 475 -2.73 6.63 20.76
C GLU A 475 -2.99 5.23 20.22
N VAL A 476 -3.22 5.10 18.88
CA VAL A 476 -3.39 3.79 18.23
C VAL A 476 -2.06 3.10 17.88
N GLY A 477 -0.92 3.62 18.34
CA GLY A 477 0.40 3.00 18.15
C GLY A 477 0.94 3.09 16.71
N LEU A 478 0.71 4.21 16.03
CA LEU A 478 1.21 4.48 14.67
C LEU A 478 2.30 5.57 14.66
N ASP A 479 3.05 5.68 15.75
CA ASP A 479 4.09 6.68 16.01
C ASP A 479 5.19 6.70 14.94
N TYR A 480 5.53 5.55 14.36
CA TYR A 480 6.59 5.35 13.37
C TYR A 480 6.18 5.66 11.90
N LEU A 481 4.91 5.90 11.62
CA LEU A 481 4.46 6.22 10.26
C LEU A 481 4.76 7.68 9.89
N SER A 482 4.86 7.95 8.58
CA SER A 482 4.86 9.31 8.04
C SER A 482 3.56 9.59 7.27
N LEU A 483 3.14 10.86 7.20
CA LEU A 483 1.94 11.25 6.46
C LEU A 483 2.07 11.00 4.95
N ASN A 484 3.29 11.03 4.42
CA ASN A 484 3.58 10.82 3.00
C ASN A 484 3.59 9.34 2.58
N ARG A 485 3.52 8.40 3.56
CA ARG A 485 3.49 6.98 3.27
C ARG A 485 2.25 6.60 2.46
N ALA A 486 2.45 5.91 1.34
CA ALA A 486 1.36 5.50 0.46
C ALA A 486 0.44 4.47 1.13
N SER A 487 -0.88 4.67 1.06
CA SER A 487 -1.87 3.75 1.67
C SER A 487 -1.76 2.32 1.13
N ALA A 488 -1.34 2.14 -0.11
CA ALA A 488 -1.11 0.82 -0.72
C ALA A 488 0.07 0.03 -0.10
N SER A 489 0.96 0.70 0.64
CA SER A 489 2.12 0.06 1.32
C SER A 489 1.84 -0.29 2.78
N LEU A 490 0.66 0.02 3.28
CA LEU A 490 0.27 -0.25 4.67
C LEU A 490 -0.13 -1.73 4.83
N SER A 491 0.18 -2.29 5.98
CA SER A 491 -0.38 -3.57 6.39
C SER A 491 -1.89 -3.44 6.69
N GLY A 492 -2.59 -4.57 6.75
CA GLY A 492 -4.02 -4.60 7.09
C GLY A 492 -4.31 -3.92 8.44
N GLY A 493 -3.52 -4.25 9.45
CA GLY A 493 -3.65 -3.67 10.80
C GLY A 493 -3.31 -2.18 10.84
N GLU A 494 -2.26 -1.71 10.14
CA GLU A 494 -1.95 -0.28 10.04
C GLU A 494 -3.10 0.50 9.40
N SER A 495 -3.65 0.00 8.29
CA SER A 495 -4.79 0.63 7.60
C SER A 495 -6.04 0.69 8.48
N GLN A 496 -6.31 -0.36 9.24
CA GLN A 496 -7.42 -0.43 10.19
C GLN A 496 -7.27 0.58 11.32
N ARG A 497 -6.09 0.69 11.92
CA ARG A 497 -5.81 1.65 13.00
C ARG A 497 -5.86 3.10 12.53
N ILE A 498 -5.42 3.39 11.30
CA ILE A 498 -5.60 4.72 10.70
C ILE A 498 -7.08 5.08 10.60
N ARG A 499 -7.92 4.14 10.17
CA ARG A 499 -9.39 4.37 10.14
C ARG A 499 -9.95 4.56 11.54
N LEU A 500 -9.52 3.77 12.51
CA LEU A 500 -9.93 3.92 13.91
C LEU A 500 -9.56 5.31 14.44
N ALA A 501 -8.32 5.77 14.27
CA ALA A 501 -7.88 7.10 14.66
C ALA A 501 -8.70 8.21 14.00
N THR A 502 -9.03 8.05 12.71
CA THR A 502 -9.89 8.99 11.98
C THR A 502 -11.31 9.04 12.57
N GLN A 503 -11.86 7.88 12.98
CA GLN A 503 -13.20 7.82 13.57
C GLN A 503 -13.23 8.42 14.99
N ILE A 504 -12.22 8.16 15.82
CA ILE A 504 -12.08 8.82 17.13
C ILE A 504 -12.02 10.35 16.91
N GLY A 505 -11.23 10.81 15.95
CA GLY A 505 -11.10 12.22 15.59
C GLY A 505 -12.40 12.87 15.07
N SER A 506 -13.35 12.09 14.56
CA SER A 506 -14.65 12.61 14.10
C SER A 506 -15.59 13.01 15.25
N GLN A 507 -15.31 12.56 16.48
CA GLN A 507 -16.10 12.80 17.70
C GLN A 507 -17.59 12.47 17.55
N LEU A 508 -17.92 11.49 16.71
CA LEU A 508 -19.29 11.02 16.56
C LEU A 508 -19.76 10.32 17.83
N VAL A 509 -21.03 10.53 18.18
CA VAL A 509 -21.68 9.94 19.37
C VAL A 509 -22.89 9.11 18.95
N ASN A 510 -23.26 8.13 19.76
CA ASN A 510 -24.39 7.23 19.53
C ASN A 510 -24.25 6.41 18.22
N VAL A 511 -23.03 6.04 17.88
CA VAL A 511 -22.68 5.17 16.75
C VAL A 511 -22.35 3.77 17.26
N LEU A 512 -22.65 2.75 16.45
CA LEU A 512 -22.18 1.39 16.67
C LEU A 512 -20.96 1.12 15.80
N TYR A 513 -19.80 0.98 16.41
CA TYR A 513 -18.56 0.59 15.72
C TYR A 513 -18.39 -0.93 15.78
N ILE A 514 -18.06 -1.53 14.63
CA ILE A 514 -17.73 -2.97 14.53
C ILE A 514 -16.32 -3.10 13.95
N LEU A 515 -15.42 -3.70 14.72
CA LEU A 515 -14.02 -3.89 14.36
C LEU A 515 -13.70 -5.39 14.20
N ASP A 516 -12.88 -5.70 13.18
CA ASP A 516 -12.41 -7.06 12.89
C ASP A 516 -10.95 -7.19 13.32
N GLU A 517 -10.71 -7.90 14.42
CA GLU A 517 -9.38 -8.25 14.95
C GLU A 517 -8.39 -7.07 14.97
N PRO A 518 -8.70 -5.95 15.65
CA PRO A 518 -7.87 -4.76 15.61
C PRO A 518 -6.51 -4.91 16.29
N SER A 519 -6.28 -5.95 17.10
CA SER A 519 -5.00 -6.24 17.77
C SER A 519 -3.95 -6.90 16.87
N ILE A 520 -4.31 -7.24 15.61
CA ILE A 520 -3.42 -7.95 14.69
C ILE A 520 -2.11 -7.20 14.43
N GLY A 521 -0.99 -7.94 14.51
CA GLY A 521 0.35 -7.41 14.24
C GLY A 521 0.83 -6.40 15.29
N LEU A 522 0.17 -6.35 16.46
CA LEU A 522 0.56 -5.50 17.56
C LEU A 522 1.44 -6.23 18.58
N HIS A 523 2.49 -5.55 18.99
CA HIS A 523 3.19 -5.91 20.21
C HIS A 523 2.29 -5.63 21.43
N GLN A 524 2.47 -6.38 22.53
CA GLN A 524 1.62 -6.28 23.72
C GLN A 524 1.53 -4.84 24.27
N ARG A 525 2.63 -4.08 24.23
CA ARG A 525 2.64 -2.64 24.56
C ARG A 525 1.64 -1.82 23.74
N ASP A 526 1.60 -2.07 22.43
CA ASP A 526 0.75 -1.30 21.52
C ASP A 526 -0.71 -1.76 21.64
N ASN A 527 -0.94 -3.01 22.05
CA ASN A 527 -2.27 -3.55 22.36
C ASN A 527 -2.90 -2.86 23.59
N GLU A 528 -2.13 -2.59 24.64
CA GLU A 528 -2.59 -1.80 25.79
C GLU A 528 -3.09 -0.40 25.37
N ARG A 529 -2.40 0.27 24.45
CA ARG A 529 -2.82 1.57 23.89
C ARG A 529 -4.11 1.46 23.09
N LEU A 530 -4.21 0.44 22.24
CA LEU A 530 -5.42 0.19 21.45
C LEU A 530 -6.65 -0.05 22.34
N ILE A 531 -6.53 -0.84 23.40
CA ILE A 531 -7.60 -1.08 24.38
C ILE A 531 -8.04 0.24 25.01
N HIS A 532 -7.10 1.12 25.35
CA HIS A 532 -7.40 2.44 25.90
C HIS A 532 -8.21 3.28 24.92
N SER A 533 -7.78 3.36 23.66
CA SER A 533 -8.48 4.12 22.59
C SER A 533 -9.90 3.58 22.32
N LEU A 534 -10.11 2.26 22.39
CA LEU A 534 -11.46 1.67 22.25
C LEU A 534 -12.37 2.00 23.42
N LYS A 535 -11.81 2.06 24.64
CA LYS A 535 -12.55 2.51 25.83
C LYS A 535 -12.92 4.01 25.75
N GLU A 536 -12.02 4.84 25.28
CA GLU A 536 -12.32 6.26 25.02
C GLU A 536 -13.45 6.42 23.99
N LEU A 537 -13.39 5.66 22.89
CA LEU A 537 -14.46 5.67 21.88
C LEU A 537 -15.82 5.27 22.47
N ARG A 538 -15.84 4.27 23.37
CA ARG A 538 -17.04 3.88 24.15
C ARG A 538 -17.50 5.02 25.07
N ASP A 539 -16.57 5.59 25.82
CA ASP A 539 -16.86 6.61 26.86
C ASP A 539 -17.40 7.93 26.27
N MET A 540 -17.15 8.18 24.96
CA MET A 540 -17.81 9.23 24.18
C MET A 540 -19.31 8.96 23.95
N GLY A 541 -19.87 7.84 24.41
CA GLY A 541 -21.29 7.47 24.22
C GLY A 541 -21.54 6.61 22.99
N ASN A 542 -20.57 5.81 22.57
CA ASN A 542 -20.68 4.88 21.45
C ASN A 542 -20.75 3.43 21.93
N SER A 543 -21.33 2.57 21.11
CA SER A 543 -21.27 1.12 21.28
C SER A 543 -20.13 0.57 20.42
N VAL A 544 -19.28 -0.29 20.98
CA VAL A 544 -18.13 -0.87 20.28
C VAL A 544 -18.20 -2.38 20.33
N ILE A 545 -18.31 -3.01 19.17
CA ILE A 545 -18.24 -4.47 19.00
C ILE A 545 -16.89 -4.80 18.37
N VAL A 546 -16.16 -5.71 18.99
CA VAL A 546 -14.87 -6.18 18.50
C VAL A 546 -14.90 -7.69 18.33
N VAL A 547 -14.61 -8.19 17.14
CA VAL A 547 -14.34 -9.60 16.90
C VAL A 547 -12.88 -9.84 17.26
N GLU A 548 -12.60 -10.62 18.32
CA GLU A 548 -11.24 -10.74 18.86
C GLU A 548 -10.92 -12.07 19.51
N HIS A 549 -9.62 -12.34 19.58
CA HIS A 549 -9.04 -13.53 20.22
C HIS A 549 -7.97 -13.19 21.29
N ASP A 550 -7.61 -11.92 21.41
CA ASP A 550 -6.61 -11.47 22.38
C ASP A 550 -7.15 -11.52 23.81
N LYS A 551 -6.34 -12.10 24.71
CA LYS A 551 -6.69 -12.30 26.12
C LYS A 551 -6.94 -10.97 26.85
N ASP A 552 -6.07 -9.99 26.64
CA ASP A 552 -6.16 -8.71 27.35
C ASP A 552 -7.37 -7.89 26.85
N MET A 553 -7.66 -7.94 25.56
CA MET A 553 -8.85 -7.32 24.98
C MET A 553 -10.13 -7.94 25.55
N MET A 554 -10.21 -9.29 25.67
CA MET A 554 -11.36 -9.96 26.25
C MET A 554 -11.55 -9.62 27.72
N LEU A 555 -10.46 -9.59 28.51
CA LEU A 555 -10.52 -9.25 29.94
C LEU A 555 -10.81 -7.76 30.18
N ALA A 556 -10.48 -6.89 29.24
CA ALA A 556 -10.72 -5.46 29.30
C ALA A 556 -12.13 -5.04 28.83
N ALA A 557 -12.89 -5.96 28.19
CA ALA A 557 -14.24 -5.73 27.70
C ALA A 557 -15.26 -5.56 28.83
N ASP A 558 -16.38 -4.91 28.51
CA ASP A 558 -17.54 -4.83 29.41
C ASP A 558 -18.42 -6.08 29.28
N TYR A 559 -18.45 -6.65 28.07
CA TYR A 559 -19.31 -7.80 27.75
C TYR A 559 -18.62 -8.72 26.73
N ILE A 560 -18.80 -10.03 26.88
CA ILE A 560 -18.25 -11.06 25.99
C ILE A 560 -19.37 -11.93 25.45
N ILE A 561 -19.29 -12.25 24.15
CA ILE A 561 -20.15 -13.23 23.48
C ILE A 561 -19.21 -14.29 22.89
N ASP A 562 -19.30 -15.53 23.39
CA ASP A 562 -18.49 -16.65 22.89
C ASP A 562 -19.36 -17.51 21.97
N ILE A 563 -18.92 -17.70 20.72
CA ILE A 563 -19.61 -18.45 19.68
C ILE A 563 -18.90 -19.78 19.44
N GLY A 564 -19.63 -20.87 19.57
CA GLY A 564 -19.07 -22.23 19.47
C GLY A 564 -20.15 -23.27 19.25
N PRO A 565 -19.98 -24.47 19.85
CA PRO A 565 -18.79 -24.93 20.60
C PRO A 565 -17.58 -25.33 19.74
N LYS A 566 -17.77 -25.48 18.43
CA LYS A 566 -16.74 -25.87 17.44
C LYS A 566 -16.86 -25.00 16.18
N ALA A 567 -16.07 -25.32 15.15
CA ALA A 567 -16.08 -24.64 13.87
C ALA A 567 -17.08 -25.20 12.85
N GLY A 568 -17.48 -24.42 11.85
CA GLY A 568 -18.33 -24.81 10.74
C GLY A 568 -19.71 -25.28 11.17
N ARG A 569 -20.18 -26.44 10.67
CA ARG A 569 -21.50 -26.99 11.00
C ARG A 569 -21.70 -27.35 12.48
N LYS A 570 -20.61 -27.55 13.21
CA LYS A 570 -20.63 -27.83 14.66
C LYS A 570 -20.47 -26.56 15.52
N GLY A 571 -20.38 -25.40 14.86
CA GLY A 571 -20.41 -24.09 15.48
C GLY A 571 -21.75 -23.39 15.35
N GLY A 572 -21.79 -22.10 15.46
CA GLY A 572 -22.96 -21.24 15.22
C GLY A 572 -23.94 -21.14 16.39
N GLU A 573 -23.54 -21.52 17.58
CA GLU A 573 -24.34 -21.41 18.83
C GLU A 573 -23.68 -20.41 19.78
N VAL A 574 -24.46 -19.65 20.54
CA VAL A 574 -23.93 -18.84 21.64
C VAL A 574 -23.67 -19.76 22.82
N VAL A 575 -22.39 -19.98 23.13
CA VAL A 575 -21.99 -20.86 24.25
C VAL A 575 -21.87 -20.08 25.54
N PHE A 576 -21.66 -18.78 25.45
CA PHE A 576 -21.65 -17.87 26.59
C PHE A 576 -21.97 -16.43 26.14
N GLN A 577 -22.68 -15.69 26.99
CA GLN A 577 -22.81 -14.23 26.92
C GLN A 577 -22.88 -13.66 28.34
N GLY A 578 -22.08 -12.63 28.63
CA GLY A 578 -21.99 -12.02 29.96
C GLY A 578 -20.74 -11.20 30.16
N THR A 579 -20.44 -10.85 31.42
CA THR A 579 -19.22 -10.11 31.76
C THR A 579 -17.97 -10.99 31.73
N PRO A 580 -16.75 -10.43 31.60
CA PRO A 580 -15.51 -11.19 31.70
C PRO A 580 -15.39 -12.03 32.98
N GLN A 581 -15.84 -11.48 34.11
CA GLN A 581 -15.82 -12.19 35.42
C GLN A 581 -16.72 -13.43 35.43
N GLN A 582 -17.88 -13.35 34.78
CA GLN A 582 -18.77 -14.49 34.61
C GLN A 582 -18.17 -15.51 33.64
N MET A 583 -17.46 -15.07 32.59
CA MET A 583 -16.78 -15.94 31.64
C MET A 583 -15.74 -16.84 32.32
N LEU A 584 -14.92 -16.26 33.21
CA LEU A 584 -13.87 -17.00 33.95
C LEU A 584 -14.42 -18.15 34.81
N GLN A 585 -15.71 -18.15 35.15
CA GLN A 585 -16.39 -19.21 35.94
C GLN A 585 -17.00 -20.31 35.05
N GLN A 586 -17.01 -20.14 33.75
CA GLN A 586 -17.60 -21.08 32.77
C GLN A 586 -16.65 -22.23 32.42
N HIS A 587 -17.19 -23.22 31.73
CA HIS A 587 -16.45 -24.37 31.19
C HIS A 587 -16.51 -24.41 29.65
N THR A 588 -16.26 -23.27 29.01
CA THR A 588 -16.08 -23.22 27.55
C THR A 588 -14.60 -23.35 27.22
N ILE A 589 -14.27 -23.68 25.96
CA ILE A 589 -12.87 -23.75 25.52
C ILE A 589 -12.16 -22.41 25.76
N THR A 590 -12.81 -21.31 25.43
CA THR A 590 -12.27 -19.95 25.63
C THR A 590 -12.05 -19.64 27.11
N ALA A 591 -13.03 -19.95 27.96
CA ALA A 591 -12.93 -19.74 29.40
C ALA A 591 -11.80 -20.54 30.06
N ASP A 592 -11.59 -21.80 29.62
CA ASP A 592 -10.53 -22.65 30.13
C ASP A 592 -9.11 -22.07 29.83
N TYR A 593 -8.94 -21.41 28.67
CA TYR A 593 -7.70 -20.68 28.37
C TYR A 593 -7.56 -19.39 29.17
N LEU A 594 -8.65 -18.62 29.34
CA LEU A 594 -8.62 -17.37 30.08
C LEU A 594 -8.32 -17.58 31.57
N ASN A 595 -8.86 -18.65 32.18
CA ASN A 595 -8.66 -18.93 33.59
C ASN A 595 -7.44 -19.83 33.90
N GLY A 596 -6.65 -20.19 32.87
CA GLY A 596 -5.42 -20.96 33.02
C GLY A 596 -5.61 -22.47 33.21
N LYS A 597 -6.84 -23.01 33.09
CA LYS A 597 -7.07 -24.49 33.14
C LYS A 597 -6.52 -25.18 31.90
N ARG A 598 -6.47 -24.47 30.80
CA ARG A 598 -5.77 -24.87 29.58
C ARG A 598 -4.68 -23.84 29.28
N ALA A 599 -3.53 -24.31 28.86
CA ALA A 599 -2.43 -23.49 28.40
C ALA A 599 -1.72 -24.17 27.22
N ILE A 600 -1.04 -23.40 26.41
CA ILE A 600 -0.10 -23.94 25.42
C ILE A 600 1.19 -24.26 26.20
N GLU A 601 1.51 -25.55 26.27
CA GLU A 601 2.60 -26.07 27.11
C GLU A 601 3.96 -25.64 26.58
N ILE A 602 4.83 -25.15 27.47
CA ILE A 602 6.20 -24.79 27.16
C ILE A 602 7.05 -26.06 27.05
N PRO A 603 7.87 -26.24 25.99
CA PRO A 603 8.73 -27.39 25.86
C PRO A 603 9.67 -27.55 27.05
N ALA A 604 9.74 -28.75 27.62
CA ALA A 604 10.60 -29.04 28.76
C ALA A 604 12.11 -28.84 28.47
N LYS A 605 12.52 -29.00 27.20
CA LYS A 605 13.88 -28.77 26.75
C LYS A 605 13.87 -28.04 25.42
N ARG A 606 14.66 -26.97 25.27
CA ARG A 606 14.87 -26.28 24.01
C ARG A 606 15.82 -27.09 23.11
N ARG A 607 15.59 -27.04 21.78
CA ARG A 607 16.45 -27.73 20.83
C ARG A 607 17.80 -27.00 20.72
N GLU A 608 18.85 -27.80 20.65
CA GLU A 608 20.22 -27.26 20.47
C GLU A 608 20.50 -26.88 19.01
N GLY A 609 19.67 -27.37 18.06
CA GLY A 609 19.88 -27.18 16.63
C GLY A 609 20.93 -28.13 16.08
N ASN A 610 21.38 -27.87 14.82
CA ASN A 610 22.34 -28.71 14.14
C ASN A 610 23.78 -28.13 14.18
N GLY A 611 24.04 -27.08 14.98
CA GLY A 611 25.32 -26.41 15.11
C GLY A 611 25.74 -25.55 13.91
N LYS A 612 24.84 -25.34 12.94
CA LYS A 612 25.06 -24.50 11.75
C LYS A 612 24.17 -23.30 11.81
N SER A 613 24.60 -22.19 11.18
CA SER A 613 23.86 -20.94 11.17
C SER A 613 23.93 -20.26 9.80
N ILE A 614 22.90 -19.49 9.47
CA ILE A 614 22.94 -18.48 8.40
C ILE A 614 23.21 -17.14 9.07
N TRP A 615 24.17 -16.39 8.52
CA TRP A 615 24.50 -15.05 8.98
C TRP A 615 24.20 -14.02 7.89
N ILE A 616 23.50 -12.97 8.24
CA ILE A 616 23.43 -11.74 7.45
C ILE A 616 24.35 -10.72 8.13
N ARG A 617 25.26 -10.13 7.36
CA ARG A 617 26.16 -9.08 7.80
C ARG A 617 25.79 -7.76 7.18
N GLY A 618 25.78 -6.70 8.00
CA GLY A 618 25.60 -5.35 7.52
C GLY A 618 24.24 -5.06 6.89
N ALA A 619 23.14 -5.54 7.47
CA ALA A 619 21.81 -5.24 6.94
C ALA A 619 21.43 -3.78 7.18
N LYS A 620 21.13 -3.01 6.08
CA LYS A 620 20.94 -1.55 6.07
C LYS A 620 19.62 -1.11 5.43
N GLY A 621 18.69 -2.03 5.18
CA GLY A 621 17.42 -1.71 4.54
C GLY A 621 16.50 -0.86 5.42
N ASN A 622 15.79 0.09 4.83
CA ASN A 622 14.82 0.96 5.51
C ASN A 622 15.37 1.56 6.82
N ASN A 623 14.85 1.11 7.97
CA ASN A 623 15.29 1.58 9.29
C ASN A 623 16.39 0.73 9.94
N LEU A 624 16.86 -0.34 9.30
CA LEU A 624 17.92 -1.19 9.85
C LEU A 624 19.25 -0.44 9.97
N LYS A 625 19.90 -0.55 11.12
CA LYS A 625 21.10 0.22 11.50
C LYS A 625 22.37 -0.61 11.40
N ASP A 626 22.69 -1.10 10.18
CA ASP A 626 23.91 -1.85 9.91
C ASP A 626 24.09 -3.05 10.86
N ILE A 627 23.10 -3.94 10.89
CA ILE A 627 23.01 -5.01 11.87
C ILE A 627 23.54 -6.33 11.31
N ASP A 628 24.20 -7.08 12.19
CA ASP A 628 24.58 -8.49 11.99
C ASP A 628 23.60 -9.40 12.71
N VAL A 629 23.07 -10.40 12.01
CA VAL A 629 22.04 -11.29 12.56
C VAL A 629 22.36 -12.74 12.25
N GLU A 630 22.31 -13.58 13.30
CA GLU A 630 22.46 -15.03 13.22
C GLU A 630 21.12 -15.74 13.22
N PHE A 631 20.95 -16.71 12.34
CA PHE A 631 19.82 -17.63 12.27
C PHE A 631 20.31 -19.07 12.46
N PRO A 632 20.30 -19.61 13.70
CA PRO A 632 20.73 -20.98 13.97
C PRO A 632 19.78 -22.00 13.34
N LEU A 633 20.33 -22.98 12.60
CA LEU A 633 19.54 -23.95 11.84
C LEU A 633 19.06 -25.13 12.70
N GLY A 634 17.95 -25.76 12.27
CA GLY A 634 17.32 -26.85 13.01
C GLY A 634 16.59 -26.39 14.27
N LYS A 635 16.12 -25.16 14.30
CA LYS A 635 15.41 -24.53 15.43
C LYS A 635 14.12 -23.85 14.98
N LEU A 636 13.22 -23.65 15.94
CA LEU A 636 12.12 -22.70 15.82
C LEU A 636 12.63 -21.31 16.25
N ILE A 637 12.78 -20.41 15.28
CA ILE A 637 13.27 -19.05 15.49
C ILE A 637 12.07 -18.10 15.44
N VAL A 638 11.93 -17.26 16.46
CA VAL A 638 10.90 -16.22 16.47
C VAL A 638 11.57 -14.85 16.44
N VAL A 639 11.21 -14.05 15.43
CA VAL A 639 11.62 -12.66 15.30
C VAL A 639 10.51 -11.78 15.84
N THR A 640 10.76 -11.07 16.90
CA THR A 640 9.78 -10.27 17.65
C THR A 640 10.27 -8.83 17.89
N GLY A 641 9.46 -8.02 18.52
CA GLY A 641 9.72 -6.61 18.83
C GLY A 641 8.55 -5.72 18.48
N VAL A 642 8.59 -4.46 18.86
CA VAL A 642 7.50 -3.49 18.66
C VAL A 642 7.14 -3.31 17.18
N SER A 643 5.93 -2.79 16.89
CA SER A 643 5.50 -2.50 15.52
C SER A 643 6.46 -1.49 14.88
N GLY A 644 6.83 -1.71 13.58
CA GLY A 644 7.77 -0.84 12.86
C GLY A 644 9.25 -0.98 13.27
N SER A 645 9.64 -1.94 14.12
CA SER A 645 11.05 -2.12 14.57
C SER A 645 12.01 -2.68 13.50
N GLY A 646 11.50 -3.06 12.31
CA GLY A 646 12.33 -3.54 11.18
C GLY A 646 12.29 -5.06 10.95
N LYS A 647 11.42 -5.81 11.63
CA LYS A 647 11.28 -7.29 11.48
C LYS A 647 11.05 -7.71 10.03
N SER A 648 10.01 -7.16 9.39
CA SER A 648 9.67 -7.50 7.99
C SER A 648 10.76 -7.04 7.01
N THR A 649 11.44 -5.93 7.29
CA THR A 649 12.60 -5.49 6.49
C THR A 649 13.74 -6.48 6.55
N LEU A 650 14.06 -7.01 7.75
CA LEU A 650 15.11 -8.01 7.93
C LEU A 650 14.76 -9.32 7.24
N ILE A 651 13.53 -9.82 7.43
CA ILE A 651 13.13 -11.15 6.97
C ILE A 651 12.58 -11.13 5.55
N ASN A 652 11.49 -10.35 5.29
CA ASN A 652 10.74 -10.40 4.03
C ASN A 652 11.38 -9.57 2.91
N GLU A 653 12.17 -8.54 3.25
CA GLU A 653 12.77 -7.64 2.27
C GLU A 653 14.29 -7.84 2.12
N THR A 654 14.94 -8.51 3.08
CA THR A 654 16.38 -8.80 3.02
C THR A 654 16.65 -10.30 2.89
N LEU A 655 16.39 -11.12 3.94
CA LEU A 655 16.72 -12.55 3.96
C LEU A 655 15.99 -13.34 2.85
N GLN A 656 14.67 -13.23 2.80
CA GLN A 656 13.83 -13.98 1.85
C GLN A 656 14.19 -13.70 0.37
N PRO A 657 14.39 -12.44 -0.08
CA PRO A 657 14.81 -12.18 -1.46
C PRO A 657 16.22 -12.70 -1.79
N ILE A 658 17.17 -12.66 -0.83
CA ILE A 658 18.51 -13.23 -1.02
C ILE A 658 18.39 -14.73 -1.30
N LEU A 659 17.69 -15.46 -0.44
CA LEU A 659 17.50 -16.90 -0.55
C LEU A 659 16.70 -17.27 -1.82
N SER A 660 15.65 -16.54 -2.13
CA SER A 660 14.85 -16.75 -3.34
C SER A 660 15.66 -16.49 -4.62
N LYS A 661 16.55 -15.51 -4.61
CA LYS A 661 17.47 -15.28 -5.73
C LYS A 661 18.43 -16.44 -5.91
N HIS A 662 18.98 -16.99 -4.82
CA HIS A 662 19.90 -18.13 -4.84
C HIS A 662 19.22 -19.40 -5.37
N PHE A 663 18.08 -19.81 -4.77
CA PHE A 663 17.42 -21.09 -5.08
C PHE A 663 16.52 -21.05 -6.32
N TYR A 664 15.84 -19.92 -6.55
CA TYR A 664 14.78 -19.82 -7.58
C TYR A 664 15.05 -18.78 -8.65
N ARG A 665 16.22 -18.12 -8.63
CA ARG A 665 16.58 -17.04 -9.57
C ARG A 665 15.54 -15.92 -9.60
N SER A 666 14.95 -15.59 -8.44
CA SER A 666 13.97 -14.51 -8.29
C SER A 666 14.58 -13.17 -8.70
N LEU A 667 13.81 -12.36 -9.39
CA LEU A 667 14.20 -11.01 -9.82
C LEU A 667 14.02 -9.95 -8.72
N LYS A 668 13.40 -10.32 -7.58
CA LYS A 668 13.21 -9.41 -6.45
C LYS A 668 14.57 -9.06 -5.85
N LYS A 669 14.92 -7.77 -5.86
CA LYS A 669 16.17 -7.29 -5.27
C LYS A 669 16.05 -7.27 -3.75
N PRO A 670 17.02 -7.82 -3.00
CA PRO A 670 17.07 -7.65 -1.55
C PRO A 670 17.39 -6.20 -1.18
N MET A 671 17.02 -5.80 0.04
CA MET A 671 17.51 -4.56 0.63
C MET A 671 19.02 -4.60 0.82
N ALA A 672 19.64 -3.43 1.08
CA ALA A 672 21.09 -3.33 1.21
C ALA A 672 21.63 -4.16 2.38
N TYR A 673 22.67 -4.96 2.11
CA TYR A 673 23.43 -5.78 3.06
C TYR A 673 24.85 -5.96 2.55
N ASP A 674 25.78 -6.30 3.44
CA ASP A 674 27.18 -6.47 3.05
C ASP A 674 27.47 -7.91 2.56
N SER A 675 27.12 -8.94 3.33
CA SER A 675 27.31 -10.34 2.96
C SER A 675 26.31 -11.27 3.64
N ILE A 676 26.20 -12.49 3.10
CA ILE A 676 25.46 -13.59 3.71
C ILE A 676 26.34 -14.85 3.72
N GLU A 677 26.31 -15.59 4.82
CA GLU A 677 27.07 -16.82 5.04
C GLU A 677 26.14 -17.98 5.36
N GLY A 678 26.52 -19.19 5.05
CA GLY A 678 25.83 -20.43 5.46
C GLY A 678 24.64 -20.84 4.60
N ILE A 679 24.43 -20.26 3.42
CA ILE A 679 23.32 -20.61 2.50
C ILE A 679 23.41 -22.08 2.07
N ASP A 680 24.62 -22.64 1.90
CA ASP A 680 24.83 -24.00 1.45
C ASP A 680 24.37 -25.08 2.46
N TYR A 681 24.00 -24.67 3.67
CA TYR A 681 23.46 -25.59 4.68
C TYR A 681 22.01 -25.92 4.50
N ILE A 682 21.29 -25.16 3.67
CA ILE A 682 19.87 -25.37 3.34
C ILE A 682 19.74 -25.73 1.85
N ASP A 683 18.69 -26.41 1.48
CA ASP A 683 18.42 -26.83 0.09
C ASP A 683 17.20 -26.14 -0.53
N LYS A 684 16.35 -25.54 0.29
CA LYS A 684 15.11 -24.91 -0.14
C LYS A 684 14.67 -23.84 0.85
N VAL A 685 14.06 -22.77 0.35
CA VAL A 685 13.32 -21.80 1.16
C VAL A 685 11.82 -21.86 0.80
N VAL A 686 10.97 -21.81 1.79
CA VAL A 686 9.51 -21.77 1.63
C VAL A 686 9.00 -20.55 2.35
N ASP A 687 8.41 -19.64 1.58
CA ASP A 687 7.78 -18.43 2.10
C ASP A 687 6.26 -18.65 2.19
N VAL A 688 5.70 -18.47 3.39
CA VAL A 688 4.29 -18.69 3.71
C VAL A 688 3.71 -17.37 4.22
N ASP A 689 3.32 -16.53 3.28
CA ASP A 689 2.73 -15.22 3.54
C ASP A 689 1.18 -15.26 3.60
N GLN A 690 0.57 -14.17 4.04
CA GLN A 690 -0.88 -14.01 4.13
C GLN A 690 -1.56 -13.66 2.80
N SER A 691 -0.83 -13.61 1.68
CA SER A 691 -1.43 -13.28 0.38
C SER A 691 -2.48 -14.32 -0.04
N PRO A 692 -3.55 -13.90 -0.73
CA PRO A 692 -4.59 -14.81 -1.19
C PRO A 692 -4.03 -15.95 -2.07
N LEU A 693 -4.64 -17.14 -2.00
CA LEU A 693 -4.27 -18.30 -2.83
C LEU A 693 -4.44 -18.05 -4.35
N GLY A 694 -5.16 -17.01 -4.70
CA GLY A 694 -5.38 -16.57 -6.07
C GLY A 694 -6.36 -15.41 -6.13
N ARG A 695 -6.32 -14.68 -7.25
CA ARG A 695 -7.11 -13.44 -7.44
C ARG A 695 -8.50 -13.67 -8.02
N THR A 696 -8.86 -14.90 -8.33
CA THR A 696 -10.14 -15.23 -8.99
C THR A 696 -10.95 -16.21 -8.16
N PRO A 697 -12.30 -16.19 -8.25
CA PRO A 697 -13.17 -17.17 -7.60
C PRO A 697 -12.93 -18.63 -8.02
N ARG A 698 -12.14 -18.86 -9.07
CA ARG A 698 -11.76 -20.20 -9.54
C ARG A 698 -10.65 -20.84 -8.72
N SER A 699 -9.83 -20.02 -8.05
CA SER A 699 -8.84 -20.52 -7.11
C SER A 699 -9.54 -20.98 -5.83
N ASN A 700 -9.17 -22.14 -5.34
CA ASN A 700 -9.74 -22.73 -4.13
C ASN A 700 -8.73 -23.70 -3.47
N PRO A 701 -8.95 -24.17 -2.24
CA PRO A 701 -8.04 -25.08 -1.56
C PRO A 701 -7.73 -26.34 -2.36
N ALA A 702 -8.72 -26.94 -3.02
CA ALA A 702 -8.50 -28.16 -3.81
C ALA A 702 -7.60 -27.96 -5.03
N THR A 703 -7.70 -26.79 -5.71
CA THR A 703 -6.85 -26.48 -6.86
C THR A 703 -5.44 -26.12 -6.43
N TYR A 704 -5.29 -25.37 -5.33
CA TYR A 704 -4.00 -24.91 -4.83
C TYR A 704 -3.12 -26.06 -4.33
N THR A 705 -3.69 -26.97 -3.54
CA THR A 705 -2.99 -28.17 -3.04
C THR A 705 -2.76 -29.24 -4.11
N GLY A 706 -3.30 -29.05 -5.31
CA GLY A 706 -3.22 -30.03 -6.39
C GLY A 706 -4.10 -31.28 -6.21
N VAL A 707 -4.85 -31.40 -5.10
CA VAL A 707 -5.73 -32.55 -4.85
C VAL A 707 -6.87 -32.65 -5.87
N PHE A 708 -7.28 -31.51 -6.45
CA PHE A 708 -8.31 -31.50 -7.48
C PHE A 708 -7.92 -32.28 -8.75
N SER A 709 -6.64 -32.36 -9.09
CA SER A 709 -6.14 -33.16 -10.21
C SER A 709 -6.35 -34.67 -9.93
N ASP A 710 -6.10 -35.11 -8.70
CA ASP A 710 -6.29 -36.50 -8.30
C ASP A 710 -7.79 -36.83 -8.24
N ILE A 711 -8.63 -35.91 -7.75
CA ILE A 711 -10.10 -36.08 -7.77
C ILE A 711 -10.63 -36.21 -9.19
N ARG A 712 -10.18 -35.38 -10.15
CA ARG A 712 -10.55 -35.48 -11.55
C ARG A 712 -10.14 -36.82 -12.15
N SER A 713 -8.94 -37.28 -11.85
CA SER A 713 -8.44 -38.57 -12.29
C SER A 713 -9.29 -39.73 -11.76
N LEU A 714 -9.75 -39.65 -10.50
CA LEU A 714 -10.69 -40.61 -9.94
C LEU A 714 -12.00 -40.63 -10.74
N PHE A 715 -12.61 -39.47 -10.98
CA PHE A 715 -13.87 -39.36 -11.71
C PHE A 715 -13.80 -39.86 -13.15
N VAL A 716 -12.68 -39.61 -13.86
CA VAL A 716 -12.44 -40.12 -15.22
C VAL A 716 -12.41 -41.66 -15.24
N ASN A 717 -11.93 -42.30 -14.19
CA ASN A 717 -11.82 -43.75 -14.11
C ASN A 717 -13.13 -44.47 -13.75
N LEU A 718 -14.18 -43.73 -13.42
CA LEU A 718 -15.50 -44.29 -13.13
C LEU A 718 -16.14 -44.94 -14.39
N PRO A 719 -16.87 -46.03 -14.26
CA PRO A 719 -17.51 -46.72 -15.39
C PRO A 719 -18.37 -45.83 -16.28
N GLU A 720 -19.20 -44.98 -15.70
CA GLU A 720 -20.04 -44.00 -16.43
C GLU A 720 -19.23 -42.99 -17.21
N ALA A 721 -18.12 -42.45 -16.70
CA ALA A 721 -17.26 -41.54 -17.40
C ALA A 721 -16.53 -42.22 -18.55
N LYS A 722 -16.10 -43.47 -18.39
CA LYS A 722 -15.46 -44.27 -19.45
C LYS A 722 -16.43 -44.58 -20.57
N ILE A 723 -17.68 -45.01 -20.25
CA ILE A 723 -18.73 -45.28 -21.27
C ILE A 723 -18.98 -44.02 -22.11
N ARG A 724 -19.01 -42.84 -21.50
CA ARG A 724 -19.25 -41.57 -22.21
C ARG A 724 -17.99 -40.99 -22.85
N GLY A 725 -16.83 -41.62 -22.72
CA GLY A 725 -15.54 -41.15 -23.28
C GLY A 725 -15.04 -39.86 -22.67
N TYR A 726 -15.38 -39.57 -21.40
CA TYR A 726 -15.01 -38.35 -20.73
C TYR A 726 -13.53 -38.32 -20.40
N LYS A 727 -12.86 -37.22 -20.75
CA LYS A 727 -11.43 -36.95 -20.45
C LYS A 727 -11.29 -36.08 -19.19
N PRO A 728 -10.12 -35.96 -18.57
CA PRO A 728 -9.90 -35.12 -17.37
C PRO A 728 -10.37 -33.68 -17.50
N GLY A 729 -10.33 -33.10 -18.72
CA GLY A 729 -10.82 -31.77 -19.00
C GLY A 729 -12.34 -31.60 -18.79
N ARG A 730 -13.12 -32.66 -18.93
CA ARG A 730 -14.57 -32.63 -18.68
C ARG A 730 -14.91 -32.30 -17.23
N PHE A 731 -14.10 -32.75 -16.31
CA PHE A 731 -14.25 -32.52 -14.86
C PHE A 731 -13.50 -31.25 -14.37
N SER A 732 -13.03 -30.38 -15.31
CA SER A 732 -12.44 -29.10 -14.98
C SER A 732 -13.42 -27.95 -15.20
N PHE A 733 -13.66 -27.14 -14.17
CA PHE A 733 -14.49 -25.94 -14.31
C PHE A 733 -13.74 -24.79 -15.04
N ASN A 734 -12.44 -24.94 -15.36
CA ASN A 734 -11.65 -23.97 -16.12
C ASN A 734 -11.70 -24.20 -17.65
N VAL A 735 -12.06 -25.40 -18.09
CA VAL A 735 -12.00 -25.82 -19.49
C VAL A 735 -13.41 -25.92 -20.07
N LYS A 736 -13.60 -25.49 -21.32
CA LYS A 736 -14.87 -25.67 -22.05
C LYS A 736 -15.23 -27.14 -22.19
N GLY A 737 -16.52 -27.45 -22.23
CA GLY A 737 -17.07 -28.78 -22.43
C GLY A 737 -17.73 -29.41 -21.19
N GLY A 738 -17.20 -29.23 -20.00
CA GLY A 738 -17.81 -29.73 -18.74
C GLY A 738 -18.29 -28.63 -17.79
N ARG A 739 -17.80 -27.42 -17.94
CA ARG A 739 -18.19 -26.27 -17.12
C ARG A 739 -19.55 -25.70 -17.53
N CYS A 740 -20.18 -24.98 -16.62
CA CYS A 740 -21.32 -24.14 -16.95
C CYS A 740 -20.83 -22.94 -17.80
N GLU A 741 -21.33 -22.82 -19.04
CA GLU A 741 -20.90 -21.73 -19.93
C GLU A 741 -21.50 -20.37 -19.55
N ALA A 742 -22.67 -20.33 -18.87
CA ALA A 742 -23.32 -19.09 -18.44
C ALA A 742 -22.47 -18.30 -17.42
N CYS A 743 -21.77 -18.99 -16.49
CA CYS A 743 -20.85 -18.37 -15.54
C CYS A 743 -19.37 -18.65 -15.86
N GLY A 744 -19.07 -19.32 -16.98
CA GLY A 744 -17.73 -19.71 -17.36
C GLY A 744 -17.02 -20.61 -16.34
N GLY A 745 -17.76 -21.34 -15.48
CA GLY A 745 -17.23 -22.18 -14.42
C GLY A 745 -16.95 -21.47 -13.08
N ASN A 746 -17.29 -20.18 -12.95
CA ASN A 746 -17.12 -19.43 -11.69
C ASN A 746 -18.11 -19.88 -10.61
N GLY A 747 -19.30 -20.33 -11.00
CA GLY A 747 -20.42 -20.62 -10.10
C GLY A 747 -21.24 -19.38 -9.72
N TYR A 748 -20.66 -18.22 -9.87
CA TYR A 748 -21.24 -16.92 -9.52
C TYR A 748 -21.10 -15.94 -10.69
N LYS A 749 -21.98 -14.94 -10.75
CA LYS A 749 -21.85 -13.77 -11.60
C LYS A 749 -21.48 -12.58 -10.71
N THR A 750 -20.47 -11.84 -11.09
CA THR A 750 -20.09 -10.60 -10.40
C THR A 750 -20.90 -9.46 -10.97
N ILE A 751 -21.59 -8.72 -10.12
CA ILE A 751 -22.26 -7.48 -10.46
C ILE A 751 -21.33 -6.36 -9.96
N GLU A 752 -20.70 -5.65 -10.89
CA GLU A 752 -19.84 -4.52 -10.60
C GLU A 752 -20.69 -3.33 -10.13
N MET A 753 -20.35 -2.77 -8.97
CA MET A 753 -21.04 -1.63 -8.39
C MET A 753 -20.09 -0.43 -8.33
N ASN A 754 -20.46 0.69 -8.96
CA ASN A 754 -19.57 1.84 -9.16
C ASN A 754 -18.99 2.47 -7.88
N PHE A 755 -19.66 2.34 -6.73
CA PHE A 755 -19.25 2.98 -5.44
C PHE A 755 -19.31 2.02 -4.24
N LEU A 756 -19.74 0.79 -4.44
CA LEU A 756 -19.81 -0.25 -3.42
C LEU A 756 -18.96 -1.46 -3.83
N PRO A 757 -18.62 -2.35 -2.90
CA PRO A 757 -17.97 -3.61 -3.24
C PRO A 757 -18.82 -4.42 -4.23
N ASP A 758 -18.14 -5.08 -5.17
CA ASP A 758 -18.79 -5.96 -6.15
C ASP A 758 -19.61 -7.05 -5.46
N VAL A 759 -20.82 -7.29 -5.92
CA VAL A 759 -21.71 -8.33 -5.39
C VAL A 759 -21.60 -9.60 -6.23
N MET A 760 -21.37 -10.74 -5.59
CA MET A 760 -21.36 -12.05 -6.22
C MET A 760 -22.69 -12.74 -6.03
N VAL A 761 -23.44 -12.95 -7.13
CA VAL A 761 -24.74 -13.63 -7.13
C VAL A 761 -24.57 -15.05 -7.69
N PRO A 762 -25.16 -16.09 -7.07
CA PRO A 762 -25.12 -17.45 -7.62
C PRO A 762 -25.65 -17.50 -9.06
N CYS A 763 -24.99 -18.27 -9.92
CA CYS A 763 -25.39 -18.41 -11.30
C CYS A 763 -26.75 -19.11 -11.41
N GLU A 764 -27.72 -18.50 -12.04
CA GLU A 764 -29.10 -19.00 -12.22
C GLU A 764 -29.17 -20.34 -12.95
N VAL A 765 -28.20 -20.65 -13.84
CA VAL A 765 -28.16 -21.87 -14.67
C VAL A 765 -27.61 -23.05 -13.88
N CYS A 766 -26.50 -22.88 -13.17
CA CYS A 766 -25.85 -23.96 -12.44
C CYS A 766 -26.06 -23.93 -10.93
N HIS A 767 -26.74 -22.91 -10.40
CA HIS A 767 -27.01 -22.71 -8.96
C HIS A 767 -25.76 -22.89 -8.09
N GLY A 768 -24.65 -22.28 -8.49
CA GLY A 768 -23.37 -22.36 -7.79
C GLY A 768 -22.52 -23.60 -8.09
N LYS A 769 -23.05 -24.62 -8.81
CA LYS A 769 -22.39 -25.90 -9.03
C LYS A 769 -21.23 -25.90 -10.01
N ARG A 770 -21.01 -24.82 -10.77
CA ARG A 770 -19.86 -24.59 -11.71
C ARG A 770 -19.86 -25.47 -12.97
N TYR A 771 -20.61 -26.57 -13.05
CA TYR A 771 -20.64 -27.56 -14.13
C TYR A 771 -21.98 -27.62 -14.85
N ASN A 772 -21.96 -28.15 -16.05
CA ASN A 772 -23.19 -28.49 -16.77
C ASN A 772 -23.82 -29.76 -16.21
N ARG A 773 -25.11 -29.97 -16.52
CA ARG A 773 -25.93 -31.09 -16.01
C ARG A 773 -25.30 -32.44 -16.30
N GLU A 774 -24.83 -32.68 -17.54
CA GLU A 774 -24.27 -33.95 -17.97
C GLU A 774 -23.01 -34.36 -17.18
N THR A 775 -22.13 -33.39 -16.81
CA THR A 775 -20.94 -33.67 -16.00
C THR A 775 -21.34 -34.05 -14.56
N LEU A 776 -22.42 -33.46 -14.02
CA LEU A 776 -22.92 -33.73 -12.69
C LEU A 776 -23.62 -35.08 -12.54
N GLU A 777 -23.98 -35.76 -13.64
CA GLU A 777 -24.55 -37.10 -13.62
C GLU A 777 -23.54 -38.16 -13.20
N VAL A 778 -22.25 -37.96 -13.49
CA VAL A 778 -21.18 -38.88 -13.07
C VAL A 778 -20.97 -38.76 -11.55
N ARG A 779 -21.12 -39.89 -10.83
CA ARG A 779 -21.08 -39.90 -9.36
C ARG A 779 -20.11 -40.94 -8.80
N TYR A 780 -19.37 -40.57 -7.79
CA TYR A 780 -18.58 -41.46 -6.94
C TYR A 780 -19.22 -41.55 -5.56
N LYS A 781 -19.50 -42.77 -5.06
CA LYS A 781 -20.25 -42.98 -3.82
C LYS A 781 -21.50 -42.08 -3.69
N GLY A 782 -22.25 -41.92 -4.81
CA GLY A 782 -23.46 -41.11 -4.87
C GLY A 782 -23.29 -39.60 -4.95
N LYS A 783 -22.07 -39.08 -4.95
CA LYS A 783 -21.76 -37.66 -5.01
C LYS A 783 -21.17 -37.26 -6.36
N SER A 784 -21.66 -36.15 -6.94
CA SER A 784 -21.09 -35.52 -8.11
C SER A 784 -19.79 -34.78 -7.77
N ILE A 785 -19.04 -34.36 -8.81
CA ILE A 785 -17.81 -33.56 -8.59
C ILE A 785 -18.11 -32.20 -7.93
N ALA A 786 -19.26 -31.60 -8.17
CA ALA A 786 -19.69 -30.38 -7.49
C ALA A 786 -20.02 -30.63 -6.01
N ASP A 787 -20.69 -31.74 -5.70
CA ASP A 787 -20.96 -32.13 -4.30
C ASP A 787 -19.65 -32.37 -3.54
N VAL A 788 -18.64 -32.94 -4.19
CA VAL A 788 -17.29 -33.12 -3.60
C VAL A 788 -16.61 -31.78 -3.31
N LEU A 789 -16.70 -30.83 -4.21
CA LEU A 789 -16.16 -29.48 -3.98
C LEU A 789 -16.91 -28.75 -2.85
N ASP A 790 -18.18 -29.05 -2.62
CA ASP A 790 -18.97 -28.46 -1.53
C ASP A 790 -18.77 -29.16 -0.18
N MET A 791 -18.06 -30.30 -0.13
CA MET A 791 -17.70 -30.95 1.12
C MET A 791 -16.72 -30.11 1.94
N THR A 792 -16.92 -30.09 3.27
CA THR A 792 -15.88 -29.62 4.17
C THR A 792 -14.69 -30.57 4.15
N ILE A 793 -13.51 -30.10 4.54
CA ILE A 793 -12.29 -30.91 4.61
C ILE A 793 -12.52 -32.12 5.52
N ASN A 794 -13.21 -31.98 6.68
CA ASN A 794 -13.56 -33.10 7.56
C ASN A 794 -14.39 -34.14 6.85
N GLN A 795 -15.43 -33.75 6.10
CA GLN A 795 -16.26 -34.67 5.33
C GLN A 795 -15.50 -35.35 4.20
N ALA A 796 -14.59 -34.58 3.57
CA ALA A 796 -13.79 -35.14 2.48
C ALA A 796 -12.77 -36.17 2.97
N VAL A 797 -12.20 -36.00 4.17
CA VAL A 797 -11.30 -36.99 4.80
C VAL A 797 -12.02 -38.31 4.98
N GLU A 798 -13.24 -38.31 5.55
CA GLU A 798 -14.06 -39.49 5.71
C GLU A 798 -14.48 -40.10 4.35
N PHE A 799 -14.88 -39.27 3.39
CA PHE A 799 -15.34 -39.70 2.07
C PHE A 799 -14.25 -40.39 1.22
N PHE A 800 -12.99 -39.88 1.30
CA PHE A 800 -11.86 -40.41 0.55
C PHE A 800 -10.93 -41.32 1.36
N GLU A 801 -11.37 -41.87 2.47
CA GLU A 801 -10.60 -42.77 3.34
C GLU A 801 -9.92 -43.91 2.55
N ALA A 802 -10.61 -44.48 1.55
CA ALA A 802 -10.10 -45.58 0.72
C ALA A 802 -9.20 -45.08 -0.46
N VAL A 803 -8.88 -43.80 -0.58
CA VAL A 803 -8.11 -43.23 -1.69
C VAL A 803 -6.86 -42.52 -1.17
N PRO A 804 -5.74 -43.24 -0.92
CA PRO A 804 -4.58 -42.73 -0.19
C PRO A 804 -3.96 -41.44 -0.77
N ASN A 805 -3.90 -41.33 -2.09
CA ASN A 805 -3.31 -40.14 -2.74
C ASN A 805 -4.12 -38.85 -2.49
N ILE A 806 -5.45 -38.99 -2.46
CA ILE A 806 -6.34 -37.87 -2.15
C ILE A 806 -6.34 -37.60 -0.64
N LEU A 807 -6.49 -38.70 0.14
CA LEU A 807 -6.54 -38.62 1.59
C LEU A 807 -5.31 -37.90 2.18
N HIS A 808 -4.12 -38.25 1.75
CA HIS A 808 -2.88 -37.66 2.26
C HIS A 808 -2.89 -36.12 2.13
N LYS A 809 -3.26 -35.59 0.96
CA LYS A 809 -3.30 -34.13 0.73
C LYS A 809 -4.43 -33.43 1.50
N ILE A 810 -5.59 -34.07 1.64
CA ILE A 810 -6.72 -33.47 2.38
C ILE A 810 -6.45 -33.51 3.88
N LYS A 811 -5.81 -34.58 4.38
CA LYS A 811 -5.48 -34.71 5.79
C LYS A 811 -4.49 -33.63 6.25
N THR A 812 -3.50 -33.25 5.44
CA THR A 812 -2.61 -32.14 5.81
C THR A 812 -3.35 -30.80 5.97
N ILE A 813 -4.45 -30.59 5.22
CA ILE A 813 -5.29 -29.40 5.41
C ILE A 813 -6.08 -29.50 6.72
N GLN A 814 -6.53 -30.69 7.08
CA GLN A 814 -7.20 -30.93 8.38
C GLN A 814 -6.25 -30.73 9.55
N ASP A 815 -5.01 -31.25 9.44
CA ASP A 815 -3.99 -31.21 10.49
C ASP A 815 -3.57 -29.77 10.85
N VAL A 816 -3.64 -28.82 9.89
CA VAL A 816 -3.41 -27.39 10.16
C VAL A 816 -4.65 -26.67 10.71
N GLY A 817 -5.68 -27.38 11.17
CA GLY A 817 -6.88 -26.82 11.79
C GLY A 817 -7.94 -26.29 10.80
N LEU A 818 -7.84 -26.59 9.49
CA LEU A 818 -8.78 -26.12 8.47
C LEU A 818 -9.87 -27.16 8.10
N GLY A 819 -10.22 -28.04 9.03
CA GLY A 819 -11.22 -29.05 8.80
C GLY A 819 -12.63 -28.55 8.43
N TYR A 820 -12.94 -27.31 8.75
CA TYR A 820 -14.24 -26.67 8.54
C TYR A 820 -14.42 -26.02 7.17
N ILE A 821 -13.36 -25.63 6.45
CA ILE A 821 -13.46 -25.00 5.14
C ILE A 821 -13.91 -26.02 4.08
N LYS A 822 -14.54 -25.54 2.99
CA LYS A 822 -14.93 -26.40 1.86
C LYS A 822 -13.77 -26.57 0.88
N LEU A 823 -13.64 -27.75 0.26
CA LEU A 823 -12.66 -28.03 -0.78
C LEU A 823 -12.70 -27.04 -1.94
N GLY A 824 -13.90 -26.65 -2.40
CA GLY A 824 -14.14 -25.72 -3.49
C GLY A 824 -14.40 -24.27 -3.04
N GLN A 825 -14.14 -23.91 -1.78
CA GLN A 825 -14.34 -22.54 -1.28
C GLN A 825 -13.50 -21.54 -2.10
N PRO A 826 -14.09 -20.47 -2.66
CA PRO A 826 -13.33 -19.47 -3.40
C PRO A 826 -12.21 -18.85 -2.55
N SER A 827 -11.02 -18.70 -3.10
CA SER A 827 -9.89 -18.09 -2.37
C SER A 827 -10.15 -16.66 -1.91
N THR A 828 -11.07 -15.96 -2.58
CA THR A 828 -11.48 -14.58 -2.22
C THR A 828 -12.34 -14.52 -0.95
N THR A 829 -12.88 -15.65 -0.48
CA THR A 829 -13.68 -15.76 0.75
C THR A 829 -12.88 -16.30 1.93
N LEU A 830 -11.62 -16.68 1.70
CA LEU A 830 -10.74 -17.14 2.78
C LEU A 830 -10.09 -15.93 3.45
N SER A 831 -9.93 -16.00 4.76
CA SER A 831 -9.11 -15.03 5.51
C SER A 831 -7.62 -15.15 5.16
N GLY A 832 -6.82 -14.14 5.52
CA GLY A 832 -5.37 -14.19 5.34
C GLY A 832 -4.74 -15.40 6.03
N GLY A 833 -5.10 -15.65 7.29
CA GLY A 833 -4.61 -16.80 8.06
C GLY A 833 -5.05 -18.14 7.50
N GLU A 834 -6.30 -18.27 7.01
CA GLU A 834 -6.76 -19.49 6.34
C GLU A 834 -5.98 -19.77 5.06
N SER A 835 -5.74 -18.72 4.23
CA SER A 835 -4.92 -18.81 3.01
C SER A 835 -3.50 -19.26 3.32
N GLN A 836 -2.89 -18.71 4.36
CA GLN A 836 -1.55 -19.05 4.83
C GLN A 836 -1.48 -20.51 5.29
N ARG A 837 -2.44 -20.99 6.06
CA ARG A 837 -2.50 -22.40 6.51
C ARG A 837 -2.72 -23.37 5.34
N VAL A 838 -3.48 -23.02 4.30
CA VAL A 838 -3.59 -23.83 3.08
C VAL A 838 -2.24 -23.92 2.35
N LYS A 839 -1.48 -22.82 2.28
CA LYS A 839 -0.11 -22.82 1.72
C LYS A 839 0.80 -23.74 2.52
N LEU A 840 0.78 -23.64 3.85
CA LEU A 840 1.54 -24.50 4.75
C LEU A 840 1.17 -25.98 4.55
N ALA A 841 -0.13 -26.32 4.52
CA ALA A 841 -0.62 -27.69 4.28
C ALA A 841 -0.10 -28.24 2.93
N THR A 842 -0.03 -27.40 1.90
CA THR A 842 0.49 -27.79 0.59
C THR A 842 1.98 -28.16 0.68
N GLU A 843 2.78 -27.41 1.42
CA GLU A 843 4.21 -27.74 1.59
C GLU A 843 4.40 -28.98 2.47
N LEU A 844 3.59 -29.15 3.51
CA LEU A 844 3.59 -30.35 4.36
C LEU A 844 3.23 -31.62 3.60
N SER A 845 2.42 -31.52 2.55
CA SER A 845 2.07 -32.67 1.70
C SER A 845 3.19 -33.12 0.78
N LYS A 846 4.27 -32.32 0.64
CA LYS A 846 5.43 -32.65 -0.19
C LYS A 846 6.46 -33.46 0.59
N ARG A 847 7.34 -34.14 -0.14
CA ARG A 847 8.44 -34.89 0.48
C ARG A 847 9.46 -33.93 1.11
N ASP A 848 9.79 -34.19 2.35
CA ASP A 848 10.67 -33.39 3.18
C ASP A 848 12.13 -33.87 3.08
N THR A 849 13.08 -32.93 3.08
CA THR A 849 14.54 -33.20 3.03
C THR A 849 15.23 -33.02 4.40
N GLY A 850 14.54 -32.38 5.36
CA GLY A 850 15.10 -32.03 6.66
C GLY A 850 16.12 -30.87 6.62
N LYS A 851 16.22 -30.14 5.49
CA LYS A 851 17.11 -28.99 5.30
C LYS A 851 16.38 -27.78 4.72
N THR A 852 15.04 -27.76 4.83
CA THR A 852 14.23 -26.67 4.33
C THR A 852 14.14 -25.56 5.36
N LEU A 853 14.25 -24.30 4.90
CA LEU A 853 13.99 -23.11 5.69
C LEU A 853 12.56 -22.62 5.40
N TYR A 854 11.71 -22.60 6.40
CA TYR A 854 10.36 -22.03 6.33
C TYR A 854 10.35 -20.62 6.92
N ILE A 855 9.74 -19.69 6.23
CA ILE A 855 9.52 -18.31 6.71
C ILE A 855 8.01 -18.09 6.79
N LEU A 856 7.51 -17.72 7.97
CA LEU A 856 6.11 -17.43 8.21
C LEU A 856 5.97 -16.01 8.78
N ASP A 857 5.04 -15.25 8.23
CA ASP A 857 4.75 -13.89 8.66
C ASP A 857 3.40 -13.85 9.39
N GLU A 858 3.44 -13.60 10.70
CA GLU A 858 2.29 -13.54 11.63
C GLU A 858 1.27 -14.69 11.43
N PRO A 859 1.68 -15.96 11.54
CA PRO A 859 0.81 -17.09 11.21
C PRO A 859 -0.35 -17.30 12.18
N THR A 860 -0.36 -16.64 13.34
CA THR A 860 -1.43 -16.73 14.34
C THR A 860 -2.55 -15.71 14.17
N THR A 861 -2.46 -14.88 13.14
CA THR A 861 -3.47 -13.88 12.80
C THR A 861 -4.87 -14.51 12.70
N GLY A 862 -5.83 -13.98 13.46
CA GLY A 862 -7.23 -14.46 13.46
C GLY A 862 -7.45 -15.83 14.06
N LEU A 863 -6.52 -16.34 14.86
CA LEU A 863 -6.61 -17.65 15.48
C LEU A 863 -6.99 -17.55 16.95
N HIS A 864 -7.92 -18.41 17.33
CA HIS A 864 -8.20 -18.70 18.74
C HIS A 864 -7.05 -19.53 19.38
N PHE A 865 -6.86 -19.47 20.68
CA PHE A 865 -5.81 -20.20 21.44
C PHE A 865 -5.69 -21.66 21.03
N GLU A 866 -6.81 -22.39 20.88
CA GLU A 866 -6.82 -23.79 20.47
C GLU A 866 -6.29 -23.99 19.03
N ASP A 867 -6.62 -23.06 18.12
CA ASP A 867 -6.11 -23.09 16.74
C ASP A 867 -4.61 -22.78 16.70
N ILE A 868 -4.12 -21.88 17.58
CA ILE A 868 -2.69 -21.59 17.75
C ILE A 868 -1.97 -22.85 18.24
N ARG A 869 -2.50 -23.54 19.23
CA ARG A 869 -1.92 -24.80 19.73
C ARG A 869 -1.74 -25.82 18.60
N ILE A 870 -2.80 -26.06 17.81
CA ILE A 870 -2.77 -26.99 16.68
C ILE A 870 -1.72 -26.56 15.63
N LEU A 871 -1.65 -25.28 15.29
CA LEU A 871 -0.65 -24.77 14.35
C LEU A 871 0.77 -24.96 14.87
N MET A 872 1.00 -24.64 16.15
CA MET A 872 2.32 -24.79 16.76
C MET A 872 2.77 -26.24 16.85
N ASP A 873 1.86 -27.19 17.14
CA ASP A 873 2.15 -28.63 17.10
C ASP A 873 2.70 -29.07 15.73
N VAL A 874 2.09 -28.55 14.64
CA VAL A 874 2.53 -28.82 13.27
C VAL A 874 3.90 -28.21 12.98
N LEU A 875 4.15 -26.97 13.39
CA LEU A 875 5.43 -26.29 13.19
C LEU A 875 6.55 -26.96 14.00
N GLN A 876 6.27 -27.39 15.23
CA GLN A 876 7.22 -28.14 16.05
C GLN A 876 7.62 -29.46 15.36
N GLN A 877 6.65 -30.23 14.79
CA GLN A 877 6.94 -31.44 14.03
C GLN A 877 7.82 -31.18 12.79
N LEU A 878 7.69 -30.04 12.11
CA LEU A 878 8.58 -29.65 11.02
C LEU A 878 10.03 -29.48 11.50
N VAL A 879 10.21 -28.80 12.63
CA VAL A 879 11.53 -28.61 13.23
C VAL A 879 12.12 -29.93 13.70
N ASP A 880 11.31 -30.81 14.29
CA ASP A 880 11.74 -32.16 14.74
C ASP A 880 12.26 -33.03 13.60
N ARG A 881 11.83 -32.76 12.35
CA ARG A 881 12.34 -33.42 11.15
C ARG A 881 13.67 -32.83 10.64
N GLY A 882 14.26 -31.86 11.34
CA GLY A 882 15.53 -31.23 11.02
C GLY A 882 15.42 -29.90 10.26
N ASN A 883 14.21 -29.46 9.91
CA ASN A 883 14.00 -28.18 9.22
C ASN A 883 14.21 -26.97 10.15
N THR A 884 14.38 -25.81 9.55
CA THR A 884 14.42 -24.55 10.28
C THR A 884 13.15 -23.77 10.01
N VAL A 885 12.53 -23.24 11.05
CA VAL A 885 11.31 -22.41 10.93
C VAL A 885 11.60 -21.04 11.52
N ILE A 886 11.45 -19.99 10.72
CA ILE A 886 11.52 -18.59 11.15
C ILE A 886 10.09 -18.03 11.14
N ILE A 887 9.67 -17.46 12.26
CA ILE A 887 8.35 -16.84 12.43
C ILE A 887 8.53 -15.39 12.83
N ILE A 888 7.89 -14.47 12.12
CA ILE A 888 7.70 -13.09 12.61
C ILE A 888 6.44 -13.11 13.46
N GLU A 889 6.53 -12.78 14.75
CA GLU A 889 5.37 -12.88 15.66
C GLU A 889 5.42 -11.89 16.82
N HIS A 890 4.21 -11.57 17.29
CA HIS A 890 3.95 -10.75 18.47
C HIS A 890 3.22 -11.50 19.58
N ASN A 891 2.59 -12.62 19.23
CA ASN A 891 1.83 -13.45 20.17
C ASN A 891 2.75 -14.14 21.18
N LEU A 892 2.55 -13.86 22.48
CA LEU A 892 3.38 -14.40 23.55
C LEU A 892 3.30 -15.92 23.66
N ASP A 893 2.14 -16.52 23.31
CA ASP A 893 1.98 -17.98 23.29
C ASP A 893 2.88 -18.66 22.25
N VAL A 894 3.21 -17.97 21.15
CA VAL A 894 4.20 -18.46 20.17
C VAL A 894 5.61 -18.17 20.61
N ILE A 895 5.87 -16.95 21.10
CA ILE A 895 7.21 -16.50 21.53
C ILE A 895 7.76 -17.42 22.63
N LYS A 896 6.92 -17.81 23.59
CA LYS A 896 7.35 -18.73 24.69
C LYS A 896 7.70 -20.14 24.20
N LEU A 897 7.25 -20.54 23.00
CA LEU A 897 7.55 -21.86 22.39
C LEU A 897 8.83 -21.88 21.58
N ALA A 898 9.46 -20.74 21.29
CA ALA A 898 10.64 -20.63 20.47
C ALA A 898 11.84 -21.38 21.05
N ASP A 899 12.70 -21.92 20.19
CA ASP A 899 14.03 -22.39 20.57
C ASP A 899 15.04 -21.25 20.60
N TYR A 900 14.77 -20.21 19.78
CA TYR A 900 15.63 -19.02 19.66
C TYR A 900 14.78 -17.80 19.32
N ILE A 901 15.02 -16.71 20.00
CA ILE A 901 14.33 -15.43 19.78
C ILE A 901 15.34 -14.40 19.25
N ILE A 902 14.88 -13.57 18.33
CA ILE A 902 15.56 -12.35 17.88
C ILE A 902 14.61 -11.20 18.19
N ASP A 903 14.93 -10.40 19.22
CA ASP A 903 14.11 -9.25 19.63
C ASP A 903 14.66 -7.97 19.01
N MET A 904 13.81 -7.28 18.24
CA MET A 904 14.17 -6.06 17.50
C MET A 904 13.52 -4.82 18.13
N GLY A 905 14.24 -3.71 18.10
CA GLY A 905 13.75 -2.46 18.66
C GLY A 905 14.82 -1.36 18.69
N PRO A 906 14.82 -0.51 19.74
CA PRO A 906 13.89 -0.46 20.91
C PRO A 906 12.49 0.04 20.58
N GLU A 907 12.36 0.94 19.58
CA GLU A 907 11.11 1.57 19.15
C GLU A 907 10.79 1.24 17.69
N GLY A 908 9.71 1.80 17.14
CA GLY A 908 9.38 1.77 15.72
C GLY A 908 10.15 2.81 14.90
N GLY A 909 10.10 2.70 13.58
CA GLY A 909 10.64 3.70 12.64
C GLY A 909 12.13 3.99 12.82
N ARG A 910 12.48 5.27 12.87
CA ARG A 910 13.88 5.72 13.04
C ARG A 910 14.48 5.32 14.39
N GLY A 911 13.65 5.17 15.43
CA GLY A 911 14.06 4.71 16.75
C GLY A 911 14.33 3.22 16.85
N GLY A 912 13.96 2.43 15.82
CA GLY A 912 14.13 0.99 15.72
C GLY A 912 15.36 0.56 14.93
N GLY A 913 15.26 -0.63 14.34
CA GLY A 913 16.25 -1.17 13.40
C GLY A 913 17.48 -1.81 14.02
N MET A 914 17.45 -2.10 15.31
CA MET A 914 18.53 -2.77 16.04
C MET A 914 18.08 -4.12 16.57
N VAL A 915 19.01 -5.08 16.69
CA VAL A 915 18.81 -6.31 17.47
C VAL A 915 19.15 -5.99 18.93
N LEU A 916 18.17 -6.13 19.81
CA LEU A 916 18.33 -5.80 21.24
C LEU A 916 18.85 -6.98 22.03
N THR A 917 18.30 -8.16 21.77
CA THR A 917 18.59 -9.40 22.48
C THR A 917 18.33 -10.59 21.59
N THR A 918 19.17 -11.61 21.69
CA THR A 918 18.99 -12.91 21.04
C THR A 918 19.23 -14.00 22.07
N GLY A 919 18.62 -15.18 21.90
CA GLY A 919 18.80 -16.33 22.77
C GLY A 919 17.52 -17.11 23.00
N THR A 920 17.52 -18.01 23.97
CA THR A 920 16.32 -18.75 24.39
C THR A 920 15.29 -17.80 25.04
N PRO A 921 14.00 -18.17 25.09
CA PRO A 921 13.00 -17.38 25.81
C PRO A 921 13.38 -17.03 27.25
N GLU A 922 14.02 -17.96 27.97
CA GLU A 922 14.48 -17.80 29.34
C GLU A 922 15.64 -16.80 29.46
N GLU A 923 16.50 -16.71 28.46
CA GLU A 923 17.59 -15.73 28.39
C GLU A 923 17.07 -14.35 28.06
N VAL A 924 16.20 -14.27 27.04
CA VAL A 924 15.56 -13.00 26.63
C VAL A 924 14.73 -12.39 27.77
N ALA A 925 13.98 -13.20 28.51
CA ALA A 925 13.19 -12.73 29.66
C ALA A 925 14.02 -12.10 30.80
N LYS A 926 15.35 -12.37 30.85
CA LYS A 926 16.26 -11.76 31.82
C LYS A 926 16.81 -10.41 31.35
N SER A 927 16.68 -10.10 30.07
CA SER A 927 17.16 -8.85 29.48
C SER A 927 16.41 -7.64 30.04
N SER A 928 17.10 -6.53 30.21
CA SER A 928 16.49 -5.22 30.52
C SER A 928 16.29 -4.35 29.28
N LYS A 929 16.68 -4.85 28.10
CA LYS A 929 16.59 -4.10 26.84
C LYS A 929 15.29 -4.41 26.11
N GLY A 930 14.58 -3.39 25.67
CA GLY A 930 13.35 -3.55 24.90
C GLY A 930 12.11 -3.79 25.76
N HIS A 931 10.99 -4.05 25.08
CA HIS A 931 9.67 -4.22 25.74
C HIS A 931 9.28 -5.69 25.86
N THR A 932 9.66 -6.55 24.94
CA THR A 932 9.35 -7.99 24.91
C THR A 932 9.73 -8.72 26.21
N PRO A 933 10.92 -8.51 26.81
CA PRO A 933 11.33 -9.23 28.01
C PRO A 933 10.37 -9.09 29.19
N LYS A 934 9.78 -7.91 29.35
CA LYS A 934 8.82 -7.61 30.44
C LYS A 934 7.60 -8.54 30.38
N PHE A 935 6.99 -8.64 29.22
CA PHE A 935 5.80 -9.44 28.99
C PHE A 935 6.12 -10.94 28.97
N LEU A 936 7.21 -11.34 28.31
CA LEU A 936 7.65 -12.74 28.27
C LEU A 936 7.96 -13.31 29.66
N LYS A 937 8.53 -12.51 30.57
CA LYS A 937 8.81 -12.92 31.95
C LYS A 937 7.53 -13.24 32.73
N GLN A 938 6.41 -12.59 32.43
CA GLN A 938 5.13 -12.88 33.04
C GLN A 938 4.57 -14.21 32.53
N GLU A 939 4.63 -14.45 31.23
CA GLU A 939 4.15 -15.69 30.60
C GLU A 939 4.98 -16.94 30.97
N LEU A 940 6.28 -16.81 31.19
CA LEU A 940 7.14 -17.93 31.61
C LEU A 940 7.00 -18.28 33.09
N LYS A 941 6.38 -17.44 33.91
CA LYS A 941 6.14 -17.69 35.34
C LYS A 941 4.79 -18.36 35.65
N GLY A 942 3.84 -18.24 34.76
CA GLY A 942 2.50 -18.82 34.85
C GLY A 942 2.45 -20.16 34.20
#